data_4a37363bdc9a73d0f68d6bceaae4c363
#
_entry.id   4a37363bdc9a73d0f68d6bceaae4c363
#
_cell.length_a   1.000
_cell.length_b   1.000
_cell.length_c   1.000
_cell.angle_alpha   90.00
_cell.angle_beta   90.00
_cell.angle_gamma   90.00
#
_symmetry.space_group_name_H-M   'P 1'
#
loop_
_entity.id
_entity.type
_entity.pdbx_description
1 polymer ?
#
loop_
_entity_poly.entity_id
_entity_poly.type
_entity_poly.pdbx_seq_one_letter_code
_entity_poly.pdbx_strand_id
1 'polypeptide(L)'
;MPGPQLDMIPSALHPSLEKNWQQYQEAADAEQLQQLAAQPELFWQQLSRCWAGSRYVVEQCLAAPELLLELQGDLARAYGSEHFSTSLGCLLQTVTSEEQLHRRLRRFRHREMVRIIWRDLNRQAEMEQTIADLSALADACVDQALTWLYLDACEKWGTPHSRARADRPAKPQRMVVLGMGKLGAGELNLSSDIDLIFAFPESGETQGGSRCLDNASFFNKLGQKLIQALDTQTFDGFVFRVDMRLRPYGQSGILVPSFAAIEEYYQDQGRDWERYAMIKARVVAGDKCAGAGLMQDLRPFVYRKYLDYSAFESLREMKAMINREVRRKNLQANVKLGAGGIREVEFIAQAFQLIRGGRDTRLQQRELRTILGLLPETVGMPQQATDELYQAYRFLRNTEHAIQAVADKQTQELPIDSLEQQRIAFSMGFDDWPTFLAELDLHRGRVAAHFSEVIAPADADQERDDQCSVWSQLWLGELEQEQALAQLQQAGFESADEAWRLLQNLQQSRKVKTLQQVAHERLDRVMPQLLQAVTEQPTPTRTLARSLRLIEAVLRRSAYLVLLAENPGALAQLVKLCCASAWFADQLAKQPILLDELIDVTSLYAPPDKQALQQELRQQLLRIPEEDVEQSMEALRYFKNAHVLRVAAAEISGALSLMKVSDYLTYIAEVILEGALDIAWTVMSEKHGTPQQAPGVPCKRDFIVLGYGKVGGIELSYGSDLDLVFIHGVNSSLSTDGDPALGKKPIDNQVFFARLGQKIIHLLNTSTTSGQLYEVDMRLRPSGNSGLLVSSLSAFRDYQLKDAWTWEHQALVRARVLTGSRELQQRFEGVRQEVLGQSREQSKLRLEVRDMRLKMRDHLGSKNTGNEADAVFNLKQDRGGIVDIEFLVQYLALAYAAEMPALIRFTDNIRILDAAEQLQLLCPADAELLREAYKAYRSLGHRLSLQEQSNVISDQELRELRAEVASLWDRVMET
;
A
#
# COMPACT_ATOMS: atom_id res chain seq x y z
N MET A 1 1.24 37.50 55.54
CA MET A 1 1.75 36.35 54.81
C MET A 1 1.79 36.69 53.31
N PRO A 2 2.79 36.28 52.57
CA PRO A 2 2.70 36.35 51.10
C PRO A 2 1.48 35.55 50.68
N GLY A 3 0.91 35.96 49.58
CA GLY A 3 -0.33 35.38 49.05
C GLY A 3 -0.37 35.54 47.53
N PRO A 4 -1.46 35.16 46.86
CA PRO A 4 -1.59 35.30 45.43
C PRO A 4 -1.34 36.74 44.95
N GLN A 5 -0.61 36.90 43.86
CA GLN A 5 -0.32 38.20 43.26
C GLN A 5 -1.42 38.59 42.29
N LEU A 6 -2.08 39.71 42.59
CA LEU A 6 -3.25 40.18 41.82
C LEU A 6 -2.88 41.04 40.61
N ASP A 7 -1.72 41.71 40.67
CA ASP A 7 -1.33 42.68 39.63
C ASP A 7 -1.27 42.14 38.18
N MET A 8 -1.05 40.83 38.04
CA MET A 8 -0.99 40.15 36.76
C MET A 8 -2.32 39.50 36.32
N ILE A 9 -3.35 39.57 37.16
CA ILE A 9 -4.64 38.89 37.00
C ILE A 9 -5.71 39.92 36.60
N PRO A 10 -6.61 39.64 35.67
CA PRO A 10 -7.77 40.50 35.37
C PRO A 10 -8.61 40.78 36.61
N SER A 11 -8.94 42.04 36.83
CA SER A 11 -9.66 42.49 38.06
C SER A 11 -10.96 41.76 38.34
N ALA A 12 -11.65 41.28 37.33
CA ALA A 12 -12.85 40.46 37.46
C ALA A 12 -12.59 39.11 38.16
N LEU A 13 -11.39 38.57 38.12
CA LEU A 13 -11.01 37.29 38.73
C LEU A 13 -10.50 37.46 40.16
N HIS A 14 -10.17 38.70 40.63
CA HIS A 14 -9.64 38.96 41.98
C HIS A 14 -10.51 38.43 43.10
N PRO A 15 -11.83 38.69 43.13
CA PRO A 15 -12.69 38.26 44.24
C PRO A 15 -12.72 36.74 44.38
N SER A 16 -12.67 36.02 43.28
CA SER A 16 -12.61 34.57 43.27
C SER A 16 -11.29 34.03 43.83
N LEU A 17 -10.18 34.65 43.44
CA LEU A 17 -8.85 34.25 43.90
C LEU A 17 -8.62 34.53 45.38
N GLU A 18 -9.03 35.70 45.86
CA GLU A 18 -8.94 36.09 47.27
C GLU A 18 -9.76 35.17 48.18
N LYS A 19 -11.00 34.88 47.75
CA LYS A 19 -11.89 33.94 48.48
C LYS A 19 -11.23 32.52 48.55
N ASN A 20 -10.72 32.02 47.45
CA ASN A 20 -10.09 30.71 47.39
C ASN A 20 -8.85 30.64 48.29
N TRP A 21 -8.04 31.73 48.33
CA TRP A 21 -6.90 31.80 49.20
C TRP A 21 -7.27 31.82 50.69
N GLN A 22 -8.30 32.57 51.02
CA GLN A 22 -8.83 32.58 52.40
C GLN A 22 -9.28 31.17 52.81
N GLN A 23 -10.03 30.48 51.99
CA GLN A 23 -10.49 29.11 52.26
C GLN A 23 -9.30 28.14 52.43
N TYR A 24 -8.24 28.30 51.61
CA TYR A 24 -7.04 27.50 51.77
C TYR A 24 -6.31 27.75 53.08
N GLN A 25 -6.23 29.01 53.52
CA GLN A 25 -5.68 29.36 54.82
C GLN A 25 -6.46 28.77 56.00
N GLU A 26 -7.76 28.58 55.85
CA GLU A 26 -8.62 27.94 56.84
C GLU A 26 -8.45 26.39 56.82
N ALA A 27 -8.12 25.80 55.69
CA ALA A 27 -8.00 24.36 55.53
C ALA A 27 -6.57 23.83 55.84
N ALA A 28 -5.53 24.62 55.57
CA ALA A 28 -4.15 24.25 55.79
C ALA A 28 -3.74 24.47 57.24
N ASP A 29 -2.82 23.63 57.75
CA ASP A 29 -2.26 23.82 59.08
C ASP A 29 -1.17 24.91 59.10
N ALA A 30 -0.76 25.34 60.31
CA ALA A 30 0.19 26.43 60.50
C ALA A 30 1.58 26.11 59.93
N GLU A 31 2.00 24.85 59.97
CA GLU A 31 3.31 24.42 59.44
C GLU A 31 3.31 24.47 57.89
N GLN A 32 2.27 23.98 57.24
CA GLN A 32 2.06 24.06 55.81
C GLN A 32 2.07 25.50 55.30
N LEU A 33 1.36 26.40 56.00
CA LEU A 33 1.33 27.83 55.65
C LEU A 33 2.71 28.49 55.81
N GLN A 34 3.50 28.11 56.84
CA GLN A 34 4.84 28.62 57.05
C GLN A 34 5.78 28.13 55.91
N GLN A 35 5.69 26.87 55.54
CA GLN A 35 6.51 26.30 54.43
C GLN A 35 6.13 26.95 53.08
N LEU A 36 4.87 27.21 52.82
CA LEU A 36 4.44 27.94 51.61
C LEU A 36 4.91 29.39 51.65
N ALA A 37 4.87 30.08 52.78
CA ALA A 37 5.31 31.44 52.90
C ALA A 37 6.83 31.62 52.56
N ALA A 38 7.61 30.57 52.68
CA ALA A 38 9.05 30.54 52.31
C ALA A 38 9.27 30.36 50.76
N GLN A 39 8.22 30.15 49.97
CA GLN A 39 8.37 29.96 48.53
C GLN A 39 8.79 31.24 47.79
N PRO A 40 9.55 31.11 46.67
CA PRO A 40 9.99 32.26 45.89
C PRO A 40 8.80 32.97 45.21
N GLU A 41 9.00 34.24 44.87
CA GLU A 41 7.97 35.06 44.20
C GLU A 41 7.38 34.42 42.94
N LEU A 42 8.24 33.77 42.16
CA LEU A 42 7.79 33.03 40.94
C LEU A 42 6.71 31.97 41.25
N PHE A 43 6.81 31.28 42.38
CA PHE A 43 5.79 30.30 42.78
C PHE A 43 4.44 30.99 43.00
N TRP A 44 4.39 32.16 43.64
CA TRP A 44 3.17 32.91 43.88
C TRP A 44 2.55 33.44 42.59
N GLN A 45 3.37 33.87 41.66
CA GLN A 45 2.90 34.26 40.31
C GLN A 45 2.25 33.08 39.61
N GLN A 46 2.90 31.92 39.60
CA GLN A 46 2.42 30.70 39.00
C GLN A 46 1.15 30.18 39.69
N LEU A 47 1.10 30.20 41.01
CA LEU A 47 -0.09 29.83 41.79
C LEU A 47 -1.28 30.72 41.41
N SER A 48 -1.07 32.04 41.36
CA SER A 48 -2.10 32.99 41.01
C SER A 48 -2.66 32.74 39.61
N ARG A 49 -1.76 32.53 38.63
CA ARG A 49 -2.15 32.24 37.26
C ARG A 49 -2.93 30.93 37.16
N CYS A 50 -2.43 29.87 37.81
CA CYS A 50 -3.08 28.56 37.78
C CYS A 50 -4.46 28.57 38.47
N TRP A 51 -4.60 29.22 39.65
CA TRP A 51 -5.84 29.30 40.36
C TRP A 51 -6.85 30.25 39.70
N ALA A 52 -6.38 31.31 39.06
CA ALA A 52 -7.24 32.14 38.23
C ALA A 52 -7.78 31.35 37.00
N GLY A 53 -7.00 30.42 36.43
CA GLY A 53 -7.39 29.63 35.27
C GLY A 53 -8.17 28.36 35.59
N SER A 54 -7.97 27.73 36.77
CA SER A 54 -8.52 26.40 37.07
C SER A 54 -9.15 26.33 38.46
N ARG A 55 -10.48 26.22 38.53
CA ARG A 55 -11.20 25.90 39.74
C ARG A 55 -10.93 24.47 40.21
N TYR A 56 -10.73 23.54 39.29
CA TYR A 56 -10.39 22.16 39.63
C TYR A 56 -9.11 22.08 40.48
N VAL A 57 -8.04 22.80 40.11
CA VAL A 57 -6.80 22.84 40.87
C VAL A 57 -7.07 23.41 42.28
N VAL A 58 -7.85 24.47 42.38
CA VAL A 58 -8.25 25.06 43.68
C VAL A 58 -8.96 24.03 44.54
N GLU A 59 -9.99 23.35 44.01
CA GLU A 59 -10.77 22.34 44.73
C GLU A 59 -9.88 21.18 45.23
N GLN A 60 -8.90 20.72 44.38
CA GLN A 60 -7.95 19.68 44.83
C GLN A 60 -7.02 20.16 45.93
N CYS A 61 -6.53 21.40 45.87
CA CYS A 61 -5.68 21.99 46.91
C CYS A 61 -6.45 22.26 48.21
N LEU A 62 -7.74 22.58 48.13
CA LEU A 62 -8.60 22.74 49.32
C LEU A 62 -8.93 21.40 49.98
N ALA A 63 -9.13 20.34 49.17
CA ALA A 63 -9.42 19.00 49.66
C ALA A 63 -8.20 18.31 50.29
N ALA A 64 -6.99 18.66 49.82
CA ALA A 64 -5.71 18.13 50.27
C ALA A 64 -4.66 19.27 50.31
N PRO A 65 -4.62 20.09 51.39
CA PRO A 65 -3.71 21.24 51.49
C PRO A 65 -2.22 20.87 51.34
N GLU A 66 -1.82 19.66 51.73
CA GLU A 66 -0.49 19.11 51.61
C GLU A 66 -0.01 18.99 50.15
N LEU A 67 -0.92 18.92 49.21
CA LEU A 67 -0.67 18.65 47.79
C LEU A 67 0.29 19.68 47.16
N LEU A 68 0.16 20.97 47.50
CA LEU A 68 1.03 22.02 47.00
C LEU A 68 2.50 21.84 47.44
N LEU A 69 2.69 21.37 48.69
CA LEU A 69 4.01 21.10 49.25
C LEU A 69 4.60 19.81 48.66
N GLU A 70 3.81 18.76 48.53
CA GLU A 70 4.21 17.50 47.88
C GLU A 70 4.66 17.69 46.43
N LEU A 71 4.04 18.59 45.70
CA LEU A 71 4.35 18.88 44.31
C LEU A 71 5.46 19.91 44.14
N GLN A 72 5.89 20.61 45.19
CA GLN A 72 6.83 21.73 45.11
C GLN A 72 8.07 21.45 44.23
N GLY A 73 8.69 20.28 44.40
CA GLY A 73 9.85 19.88 43.61
C GLY A 73 9.55 19.40 42.19
N ASP A 74 8.30 19.09 41.94
CA ASP A 74 7.85 18.41 40.69
C ASP A 74 7.09 19.33 39.75
N LEU A 75 6.57 20.49 40.23
CA LEU A 75 5.73 21.40 39.44
C LEU A 75 6.40 21.89 38.14
N ALA A 76 7.70 22.19 38.19
CA ALA A 76 8.46 22.64 37.01
C ALA A 76 9.10 21.49 36.22
N ARG A 77 9.09 20.26 36.76
CA ARG A 77 9.83 19.13 36.17
C ARG A 77 9.04 18.45 35.06
N ALA A 78 9.68 18.26 33.91
CA ALA A 78 9.17 17.39 32.84
C ALA A 78 9.43 15.91 33.20
N TYR A 79 8.42 15.07 33.07
CA TYR A 79 8.53 13.64 33.28
C TYR A 79 8.73 12.88 31.96
N GLY A 80 9.48 11.78 32.00
CA GLY A 80 9.47 10.79 30.92
C GLY A 80 8.23 9.89 31.02
N SER A 81 7.84 9.27 29.93
CA SER A 81 6.62 8.42 29.85
C SER A 81 6.60 7.27 30.87
N GLU A 82 7.76 6.72 31.22
CA GLU A 82 7.89 5.63 32.21
C GLU A 82 7.69 6.07 33.65
N HIS A 83 7.82 7.38 33.95
CA HIS A 83 7.73 7.89 35.31
C HIS A 83 6.38 7.57 35.95
N PHE A 84 5.27 7.79 35.27
CA PHE A 84 3.93 7.56 35.79
C PHE A 84 3.71 6.08 36.14
N SER A 85 4.13 5.17 35.26
CA SER A 85 3.98 3.72 35.49
C SER A 85 4.84 3.24 36.67
N THR A 86 6.08 3.72 36.74
CA THR A 86 7.00 3.36 37.85
C THR A 86 6.49 3.90 39.20
N SER A 87 6.10 5.18 39.25
CA SER A 87 5.62 5.82 40.48
C SER A 87 4.34 5.19 41.00
N LEU A 88 3.36 4.94 40.10
CA LEU A 88 2.11 4.28 40.47
C LEU A 88 2.36 2.83 40.87
N GLY A 89 3.21 2.09 40.16
CA GLY A 89 3.57 0.72 40.49
C GLY A 89 4.16 0.60 41.90
N CYS A 90 5.03 1.51 42.30
CA CYS A 90 5.57 1.56 43.67
C CYS A 90 4.44 1.82 44.71
N LEU A 91 3.51 2.73 44.43
CA LEU A 91 2.37 3.04 45.33
C LEU A 91 1.41 1.86 45.50
N LEU A 92 1.27 1.01 44.45
CA LEU A 92 0.37 -0.13 44.46
C LEU A 92 0.95 -1.38 45.13
N GLN A 93 2.26 -1.45 45.38
CA GLN A 93 2.90 -2.60 46.07
C GLN A 93 2.33 -2.89 47.47
N THR A 94 1.82 -1.86 48.16
CA THR A 94 1.27 -1.98 49.49
C THR A 94 -0.26 -2.20 49.52
N VAL A 95 -0.91 -2.28 48.35
CA VAL A 95 -2.34 -2.40 48.21
C VAL A 95 -2.78 -3.87 48.36
N THR A 96 -3.70 -4.14 49.24
CA THR A 96 -4.20 -5.50 49.55
C THR A 96 -5.69 -5.69 49.26
N SER A 97 -6.41 -4.65 48.86
CA SER A 97 -7.83 -4.73 48.52
C SER A 97 -8.23 -3.84 47.35
N GLU A 98 -9.33 -4.21 46.64
CA GLU A 98 -9.87 -3.41 45.54
C GLU A 98 -10.25 -1.98 45.98
N GLU A 99 -10.76 -1.80 47.21
CA GLU A 99 -11.08 -0.47 47.74
C GLU A 99 -9.82 0.41 47.88
N GLN A 100 -8.74 -0.16 48.39
CA GLN A 100 -7.45 0.55 48.47
C GLN A 100 -6.90 0.88 47.08
N LEU A 101 -7.03 -0.05 46.10
CA LEU A 101 -6.66 0.19 44.73
C LEU A 101 -7.41 1.40 44.17
N HIS A 102 -8.75 1.42 44.32
CA HIS A 102 -9.60 2.51 43.83
C HIS A 102 -9.20 3.86 44.43
N ARG A 103 -8.91 3.90 45.71
CA ARG A 103 -8.50 5.12 46.41
C ARG A 103 -7.12 5.60 45.95
N ARG A 104 -6.14 4.70 45.84
CA ARG A 104 -4.78 5.04 45.40
C ARG A 104 -4.73 5.55 43.96
N LEU A 105 -5.47 4.92 43.04
CA LEU A 105 -5.58 5.36 41.65
C LEU A 105 -6.12 6.79 41.54
N ARG A 106 -7.20 7.12 42.27
CA ARG A 106 -7.82 8.45 42.26
C ARG A 106 -6.90 9.53 42.80
N ARG A 107 -6.28 9.29 43.95
CA ARG A 107 -5.33 10.24 44.55
C ARG A 107 -4.11 10.48 43.66
N PHE A 108 -3.56 9.41 43.07
CA PHE A 108 -2.48 9.53 42.10
C PHE A 108 -2.89 10.38 40.89
N ARG A 109 -4.04 10.09 40.29
CA ARG A 109 -4.58 10.88 39.19
C ARG A 109 -4.76 12.35 39.56
N HIS A 110 -5.34 12.67 40.64
CA HIS A 110 -5.56 14.05 41.09
C HIS A 110 -4.24 14.79 41.27
N ARG A 111 -3.25 14.16 41.92
CA ARG A 111 -1.91 14.72 42.08
C ARG A 111 -1.29 15.09 40.75
N GLU A 112 -1.25 14.14 39.81
CA GLU A 112 -0.63 14.36 38.51
C GLU A 112 -1.42 15.33 37.63
N MET A 113 -2.75 15.32 37.70
CA MET A 113 -3.60 16.30 37.00
C MET A 113 -3.32 17.73 37.44
N VAL A 114 -3.18 17.95 38.74
CA VAL A 114 -2.81 19.29 39.28
C VAL A 114 -1.46 19.71 38.72
N ARG A 115 -0.47 18.84 38.73
CA ARG A 115 0.86 19.11 38.16
C ARG A 115 0.79 19.44 36.65
N ILE A 116 0.06 18.62 35.86
CA ILE A 116 -0.07 18.81 34.42
C ILE A 116 -0.77 20.14 34.10
N ILE A 117 -1.91 20.43 34.76
CA ILE A 117 -2.65 21.68 34.57
C ILE A 117 -1.81 22.89 34.98
N TRP A 118 -1.06 22.78 36.08
CA TRP A 118 -0.14 23.83 36.51
C TRP A 118 0.89 24.18 35.42
N ARG A 119 1.53 23.16 34.88
CA ARG A 119 2.54 23.32 33.81
C ARG A 119 1.95 23.90 32.52
N ASP A 120 0.76 23.44 32.14
CA ASP A 120 0.07 23.89 30.93
C ASP A 120 -0.35 25.36 31.05
N LEU A 121 -1.05 25.74 32.11
CA LEU A 121 -1.53 27.10 32.33
C LEU A 121 -0.39 28.10 32.55
N ASN A 122 0.73 27.68 33.17
CA ASN A 122 1.93 28.50 33.33
C ASN A 122 2.88 28.50 32.13
N ARG A 123 2.50 27.83 31.01
CA ARG A 123 3.33 27.69 29.80
C ARG A 123 4.73 27.11 30.07
N GLN A 124 4.83 26.23 31.05
CA GLN A 124 6.04 25.45 31.35
C GLN A 124 6.12 24.16 30.53
N ALA A 125 5.03 23.77 29.92
CA ALA A 125 4.91 22.67 28.96
C ALA A 125 4.31 23.19 27.65
N GLU A 126 4.85 22.73 26.54
CA GLU A 126 4.18 22.88 25.24
C GLU A 126 2.96 21.95 25.17
N MET A 127 2.03 22.25 24.28
CA MET A 127 0.81 21.44 24.07
C MET A 127 1.12 19.96 23.88
N GLU A 128 2.14 19.65 23.09
CA GLU A 128 2.58 18.29 22.77
C GLU A 128 3.03 17.52 24.03
N GLN A 129 3.69 18.21 24.97
CA GLN A 129 4.09 17.61 26.23
C GLN A 129 2.90 17.39 27.16
N THR A 130 1.97 18.34 27.23
CA THR A 130 0.73 18.21 28.02
C THR A 130 -0.07 16.99 27.60
N ILE A 131 -0.30 16.80 26.29
CA ILE A 131 -1.07 15.65 25.77
C ILE A 131 -0.31 14.32 25.95
N ALA A 132 1.02 14.33 25.82
CA ALA A 132 1.86 13.15 26.08
C ALA A 132 1.84 12.76 27.56
N ASP A 133 1.98 13.72 28.49
CA ASP A 133 1.89 13.48 29.94
C ASP A 133 0.52 12.90 30.33
N LEU A 134 -0.57 13.44 29.77
CA LEU A 134 -1.93 12.96 30.02
C LEU A 134 -2.15 11.53 29.50
N SER A 135 -1.63 11.26 28.30
CA SER A 135 -1.73 9.92 27.71
C SER A 135 -0.91 8.89 28.49
N ALA A 136 0.30 9.28 28.94
CA ALA A 136 1.13 8.42 29.77
C ALA A 136 0.54 8.17 31.17
N LEU A 137 -0.12 9.18 31.76
CA LEU A 137 -0.87 9.02 33.00
C LEU A 137 -2.03 8.03 32.84
N ALA A 138 -2.78 8.15 31.75
CA ALA A 138 -3.90 7.23 31.46
C ALA A 138 -3.38 5.81 31.23
N ASP A 139 -2.34 5.63 30.40
CA ASP A 139 -1.70 4.34 30.15
C ASP A 139 -1.24 3.68 31.47
N ALA A 140 -0.57 4.46 32.34
CA ALA A 140 -0.12 3.96 33.63
C ALA A 140 -1.27 3.52 34.53
N CYS A 141 -2.34 4.32 34.62
CA CYS A 141 -3.52 3.96 35.41
C CYS A 141 -4.19 2.70 34.89
N VAL A 142 -4.36 2.55 33.58
CA VAL A 142 -4.99 1.36 32.97
C VAL A 142 -4.10 0.11 33.17
N ASP A 143 -2.81 0.20 32.88
CA ASP A 143 -1.90 -0.95 32.91
C ASP A 143 -1.63 -1.44 34.33
N GLN A 144 -1.40 -0.54 35.27
CA GLN A 144 -1.15 -0.89 36.67
C GLN A 144 -2.42 -1.42 37.37
N ALA A 145 -3.59 -0.82 37.08
CA ALA A 145 -4.86 -1.34 37.57
C ALA A 145 -5.15 -2.74 37.02
N LEU A 146 -4.95 -2.95 35.70
CA LEU A 146 -5.12 -4.25 35.06
C LEU A 146 -4.16 -5.30 35.67
N THR A 147 -2.91 -4.92 35.87
CA THR A 147 -1.91 -5.84 36.44
C THR A 147 -2.28 -6.30 37.84
N TRP A 148 -2.68 -5.38 38.70
CA TRP A 148 -3.12 -5.68 40.06
C TRP A 148 -4.38 -6.57 40.06
N LEU A 149 -5.40 -6.20 39.28
CA LEU A 149 -6.65 -6.95 39.20
C LEU A 149 -6.45 -8.34 38.56
N TYR A 150 -5.55 -8.49 37.60
CA TYR A 150 -5.20 -9.78 37.02
C TYR A 150 -4.57 -10.72 38.05
N LEU A 151 -3.65 -10.22 38.87
CA LEU A 151 -3.03 -11.02 39.95
C LEU A 151 -4.07 -11.46 41.01
N ASP A 152 -4.90 -10.55 41.46
CA ASP A 152 -6.01 -10.83 42.37
C ASP A 152 -7.01 -11.86 41.78
N ALA A 153 -7.31 -11.73 40.49
CA ALA A 153 -8.17 -12.66 39.79
C ALA A 153 -7.52 -14.08 39.64
N CYS A 154 -6.20 -14.14 39.38
CA CYS A 154 -5.47 -15.40 39.32
C CYS A 154 -5.41 -16.11 40.67
N GLU A 155 -5.26 -15.39 41.78
CA GLU A 155 -5.35 -15.98 43.13
C GLU A 155 -6.74 -16.60 43.40
N LYS A 156 -7.80 -15.91 42.96
CA LYS A 156 -9.18 -16.34 43.18
C LYS A 156 -9.63 -17.46 42.25
N TRP A 157 -9.29 -17.39 40.97
CA TRP A 157 -9.86 -18.28 39.92
C TRP A 157 -8.83 -19.09 39.13
N GLY A 158 -7.55 -18.98 39.45
CA GLY A 158 -6.46 -19.62 38.72
C GLY A 158 -6.01 -18.82 37.49
N THR A 159 -4.85 -19.20 36.95
CA THR A 159 -4.24 -18.51 35.78
C THR A 159 -4.88 -19.01 34.48
N PRO A 160 -5.39 -18.12 33.61
CA PRO A 160 -5.96 -18.52 32.34
C PRO A 160 -4.85 -19.05 31.39
N HIS A 161 -5.10 -20.17 30.73
CA HIS A 161 -4.19 -20.83 29.80
C HIS A 161 -4.90 -21.07 28.46
N SER A 162 -4.12 -21.07 27.35
CA SER A 162 -4.62 -21.54 26.07
C SER A 162 -4.88 -23.06 26.09
N ARG A 163 -5.69 -23.56 25.16
CA ARG A 163 -5.88 -25.00 25.01
C ARG A 163 -4.57 -25.62 24.51
N ALA A 164 -4.15 -26.74 25.16
CA ALA A 164 -3.06 -27.54 24.64
C ALA A 164 -3.45 -28.18 23.29
N ARG A 165 -2.55 -28.11 22.31
CA ARG A 165 -2.67 -28.77 21.01
C ARG A 165 -1.55 -29.80 20.87
N ALA A 166 -1.66 -30.69 19.90
CA ALA A 166 -0.66 -31.75 19.70
C ALA A 166 0.76 -31.21 19.43
N ASP A 167 0.84 -30.03 18.85
CA ASP A 167 2.05 -29.33 18.44
C ASP A 167 2.46 -28.17 19.37
N ARG A 168 1.59 -27.81 20.35
CA ARG A 168 1.82 -26.62 21.20
C ARG A 168 1.30 -26.82 22.63
N PRO A 169 2.16 -26.68 23.67
CA PRO A 169 1.72 -26.74 25.06
C PRO A 169 0.82 -25.55 25.42
N ALA A 170 -0.02 -25.73 26.45
CA ALA A 170 -0.82 -24.66 27.02
C ALA A 170 0.08 -23.54 27.56
N LYS A 171 -0.25 -22.29 27.25
CA LYS A 171 0.50 -21.09 27.67
C LYS A 171 -0.39 -20.18 28.51
N PRO A 172 0.16 -19.54 29.56
CA PRO A 172 -0.54 -18.50 30.31
C PRO A 172 -1.01 -17.37 29.38
N GLN A 173 -2.20 -16.86 29.61
CA GLN A 173 -2.83 -15.81 28.80
C GLN A 173 -2.99 -14.54 29.61
N ARG A 174 -2.81 -13.40 28.98
CA ARG A 174 -3.12 -12.08 29.55
C ARG A 174 -4.07 -11.32 28.65
N MET A 175 -4.84 -10.42 29.23
CA MET A 175 -5.70 -9.50 28.50
C MET A 175 -4.85 -8.44 27.78
N VAL A 176 -5.31 -8.00 26.62
CA VAL A 176 -4.79 -6.85 25.87
C VAL A 176 -5.81 -5.75 25.92
N VAL A 177 -5.37 -4.52 26.15
CA VAL A 177 -6.20 -3.33 26.09
C VAL A 177 -5.72 -2.43 24.97
N LEU A 178 -6.59 -2.18 24.00
CA LEU A 178 -6.36 -1.20 22.95
C LEU A 178 -6.95 0.13 23.36
N GLY A 179 -6.14 1.18 23.33
CA GLY A 179 -6.60 2.57 23.41
C GLY A 179 -6.96 3.06 22.01
N MET A 180 -8.11 3.67 21.90
CA MET A 180 -8.67 4.23 20.68
C MET A 180 -8.68 5.75 20.72
N GLY A 181 -9.08 6.40 19.66
CA GLY A 181 -9.26 7.84 19.61
C GLY A 181 -8.03 8.64 20.05
N LYS A 182 -8.21 9.62 20.90
CA LYS A 182 -7.13 10.48 21.40
C LYS A 182 -6.12 9.71 22.25
N LEU A 183 -6.56 8.77 23.11
CA LEU A 183 -5.65 7.93 23.88
C LEU A 183 -4.78 7.04 22.98
N GLY A 184 -5.38 6.44 21.98
CA GLY A 184 -4.66 5.61 21.03
C GLY A 184 -3.59 6.39 20.25
N ALA A 185 -3.86 7.65 19.90
CA ALA A 185 -2.90 8.55 19.25
C ALA A 185 -1.79 9.06 20.19
N GLY A 186 -1.93 8.92 21.51
CA GLY A 186 -1.06 9.58 22.47
C GLY A 186 -1.37 11.08 22.65
N GLU A 187 -2.61 11.51 22.33
CA GLU A 187 -3.03 12.91 22.23
C GLU A 187 -4.21 13.22 23.18
N LEU A 188 -4.23 12.62 24.37
CA LEU A 188 -5.34 12.78 25.32
C LEU A 188 -5.46 14.23 25.81
N ASN A 189 -6.68 14.70 26.08
CA ASN A 189 -6.95 16.02 26.66
C ASN A 189 -7.09 15.96 28.18
N LEU A 190 -7.12 17.14 28.82
CA LEU A 190 -7.27 17.28 30.28
C LEU A 190 -8.51 16.57 30.82
N SER A 191 -9.66 16.66 30.15
CA SER A 191 -10.88 16.01 30.57
C SER A 191 -11.54 15.27 29.41
N SER A 192 -10.88 14.22 28.94
CA SER A 192 -11.41 13.28 27.94
C SER A 192 -11.87 11.99 28.61
N ASP A 193 -12.85 11.33 27.98
CA ASP A 193 -13.02 9.89 28.10
C ASP A 193 -11.87 9.15 27.46
N ILE A 194 -11.63 7.93 27.89
CA ILE A 194 -10.73 6.99 27.27
C ILE A 194 -11.54 5.93 26.53
N ASP A 195 -11.37 5.91 25.21
CA ASP A 195 -12.00 4.89 24.36
C ASP A 195 -11.15 3.61 24.42
N LEU A 196 -11.74 2.50 24.88
CA LEU A 196 -11.02 1.23 25.05
C LEU A 196 -11.67 0.08 24.30
N ILE A 197 -10.84 -0.86 23.82
CA ILE A 197 -11.27 -2.19 23.36
C ILE A 197 -10.45 -3.23 24.12
N PHE A 198 -11.12 -4.18 24.74
CA PHE A 198 -10.48 -5.30 25.42
C PHE A 198 -10.44 -6.52 24.53
N ALA A 199 -9.38 -7.32 24.67
CA ALA A 199 -9.22 -8.55 23.91
C ALA A 199 -8.38 -9.58 24.69
N PHE A 200 -8.53 -10.87 24.35
CA PHE A 200 -7.67 -11.91 24.85
C PHE A 200 -7.22 -12.86 23.72
N PRO A 201 -5.99 -13.46 23.81
CA PRO A 201 -5.42 -14.16 22.67
C PRO A 201 -6.20 -15.42 22.25
N GLU A 202 -6.37 -16.41 23.13
CA GLU A 202 -6.92 -17.71 22.74
C GLU A 202 -7.92 -18.25 23.78
N SER A 203 -8.89 -19.03 23.30
CA SER A 203 -9.81 -19.78 24.15
C SER A 203 -9.07 -20.85 24.97
N GLY A 204 -9.55 -21.08 26.17
CA GLY A 204 -8.98 -22.07 27.10
C GLY A 204 -9.64 -22.00 28.45
N GLU A 205 -8.96 -22.45 29.50
CA GLU A 205 -9.47 -22.54 30.86
C GLU A 205 -8.40 -22.13 31.87
N THR A 206 -8.85 -21.66 33.06
CA THR A 206 -7.94 -21.34 34.16
C THR A 206 -7.37 -22.60 34.81
N GLN A 207 -6.12 -22.53 35.26
CA GLN A 207 -5.42 -23.59 35.95
C GLN A 207 -4.92 -23.10 37.32
N GLY A 208 -4.92 -24.01 38.34
CA GLY A 208 -4.39 -23.73 39.67
C GLY A 208 -5.33 -22.98 40.62
N GLY A 209 -6.55 -22.67 40.24
CA GLY A 209 -7.55 -22.03 41.09
C GLY A 209 -8.51 -22.97 41.82
N SER A 210 -9.26 -22.46 42.78
CA SER A 210 -10.30 -23.23 43.48
C SER A 210 -11.50 -23.61 42.59
N ARG A 211 -11.70 -22.88 41.49
CA ARG A 211 -12.79 -23.09 40.53
C ARG A 211 -12.22 -22.83 39.12
N CYS A 212 -12.37 -23.79 38.23
CA CYS A 212 -12.02 -23.62 36.83
C CYS A 212 -13.04 -22.73 36.12
N LEU A 213 -12.56 -21.71 35.39
CA LEU A 213 -13.33 -20.83 34.52
C LEU A 213 -12.81 -20.95 33.10
N ASP A 214 -13.71 -20.82 32.13
CA ASP A 214 -13.28 -20.56 30.75
C ASP A 214 -12.66 -19.17 30.61
N ASN A 215 -11.73 -19.00 29.65
CA ASN A 215 -11.00 -17.75 29.46
C ASN A 215 -11.95 -16.56 29.19
N ALA A 216 -13.02 -16.77 28.42
CA ALA A 216 -13.97 -15.71 28.11
C ALA A 216 -14.67 -15.18 29.39
N SER A 217 -15.11 -16.09 30.27
CA SER A 217 -15.69 -15.73 31.57
C SER A 217 -14.69 -15.03 32.48
N PHE A 218 -13.42 -15.54 32.52
CA PHE A 218 -12.38 -14.93 33.33
C PHE A 218 -12.09 -13.49 32.87
N PHE A 219 -11.83 -13.29 31.57
CA PHE A 219 -11.48 -11.97 31.05
C PHE A 219 -12.66 -11.00 31.05
N ASN A 220 -13.90 -11.45 30.84
CA ASN A 220 -15.08 -10.61 31.00
C ASN A 220 -15.20 -10.05 32.44
N LYS A 221 -15.01 -10.89 33.48
CA LYS A 221 -15.02 -10.42 34.85
C LYS A 221 -13.86 -9.45 35.13
N LEU A 222 -12.68 -9.72 34.62
CA LEU A 222 -11.52 -8.85 34.73
C LEU A 222 -11.78 -7.49 34.07
N GLY A 223 -12.34 -7.48 32.86
CA GLY A 223 -12.72 -6.26 32.14
C GLY A 223 -13.74 -5.43 32.87
N GLN A 224 -14.78 -6.06 33.46
CA GLN A 224 -15.78 -5.37 34.29
C GLN A 224 -15.14 -4.70 35.50
N LYS A 225 -14.24 -5.39 36.22
CA LYS A 225 -13.51 -4.83 37.37
C LYS A 225 -12.60 -3.68 36.97
N LEU A 226 -11.94 -3.78 35.83
CA LEU A 226 -11.10 -2.69 35.34
C LEU A 226 -11.90 -1.44 35.03
N ILE A 227 -13.04 -1.56 34.34
CA ILE A 227 -13.96 -0.42 34.13
C ILE A 227 -14.40 0.17 35.45
N GLN A 228 -14.81 -0.68 36.39
CA GLN A 228 -15.25 -0.24 37.72
C GLN A 228 -14.13 0.52 38.45
N ALA A 229 -12.88 0.05 38.40
CA ALA A 229 -11.74 0.71 39.04
C ALA A 229 -11.47 2.10 38.46
N LEU A 230 -11.66 2.28 37.14
CA LEU A 230 -11.36 3.54 36.44
C LEU A 230 -12.52 4.54 36.44
N ASP A 231 -13.75 4.09 36.15
CA ASP A 231 -14.88 4.95 35.82
C ASP A 231 -15.82 5.25 37.01
N THR A 232 -15.88 4.36 38.04
CA THR A 232 -16.83 4.54 39.15
C THR A 232 -16.55 5.82 39.92
N GLN A 233 -17.59 6.66 40.09
CA GLN A 233 -17.56 7.84 40.94
C GLN A 233 -17.57 7.42 42.40
N THR A 234 -16.56 7.82 43.15
CA THR A 234 -16.45 7.61 44.58
C THR A 234 -16.34 8.94 45.31
N PHE A 235 -16.19 8.92 46.64
CA PHE A 235 -15.90 10.12 47.40
C PHE A 235 -14.60 10.81 46.96
N ASP A 236 -13.59 10.01 46.58
CA ASP A 236 -12.31 10.51 46.03
C ASP A 236 -12.39 10.81 44.51
N GLY A 237 -13.59 10.93 43.90
CA GLY A 237 -13.81 11.18 42.48
C GLY A 237 -13.72 9.93 41.58
N PHE A 238 -13.28 10.09 40.34
CA PHE A 238 -13.04 9.03 39.36
C PHE A 238 -11.60 9.07 38.85
N VAL A 239 -11.16 8.03 38.15
CA VAL A 239 -9.83 8.03 37.49
C VAL A 239 -9.97 8.54 36.06
N PHE A 240 -10.65 7.81 35.18
CA PHE A 240 -11.02 8.22 33.83
C PHE A 240 -12.40 7.69 33.47
N ARG A 241 -13.19 8.48 32.74
CA ARG A 241 -14.44 8.01 32.13
C ARG A 241 -14.06 7.03 31.00
N VAL A 242 -14.70 5.85 31.00
CA VAL A 242 -14.37 4.77 30.06
C VAL A 242 -15.47 4.64 29.02
N ASP A 243 -15.11 4.74 27.74
CA ASP A 243 -16.01 4.48 26.64
C ASP A 243 -15.65 3.17 25.92
N MET A 244 -16.60 2.23 25.90
CA MET A 244 -16.45 0.92 25.27
C MET A 244 -17.25 0.78 23.96
N ARG A 245 -17.80 1.88 23.41
CA ARG A 245 -18.69 1.84 22.24
C ARG A 245 -17.98 1.51 20.93
N LEU A 246 -16.67 1.70 20.86
CA LEU A 246 -15.86 1.39 19.67
C LEU A 246 -15.51 -0.10 19.53
N ARG A 247 -15.88 -0.95 20.51
CA ARG A 247 -15.64 -2.40 20.41
C ARG A 247 -16.54 -3.05 19.34
N PRO A 248 -16.15 -4.22 18.80
CA PRO A 248 -16.98 -4.98 17.86
C PRO A 248 -18.43 -5.11 18.34
N TYR A 249 -19.37 -4.85 17.44
CA TYR A 249 -20.82 -4.76 17.70
C TYR A 249 -21.25 -3.67 18.71
N GLY A 250 -20.38 -2.75 19.08
CA GLY A 250 -20.70 -1.64 19.99
C GLY A 250 -21.23 -2.11 21.35
N GLN A 251 -22.33 -1.51 21.83
CA GLN A 251 -22.89 -1.84 23.13
C GLN A 251 -23.47 -3.25 23.24
N SER A 252 -23.89 -3.85 22.13
CA SER A 252 -24.45 -5.22 22.08
C SER A 252 -23.38 -6.31 21.99
N GLY A 253 -22.12 -5.94 21.72
CA GLY A 253 -21.04 -6.88 21.60
C GLY A 253 -20.47 -7.39 22.93
N ILE A 254 -19.77 -8.53 22.87
CA ILE A 254 -19.04 -9.09 24.00
C ILE A 254 -18.02 -8.06 24.52
N LEU A 255 -17.90 -7.94 25.84
CA LEU A 255 -16.99 -6.95 26.44
C LEU A 255 -15.52 -7.24 26.17
N VAL A 256 -15.12 -8.52 26.26
CA VAL A 256 -13.76 -8.97 25.99
C VAL A 256 -13.81 -10.13 24.99
N PRO A 257 -13.77 -9.88 23.67
CA PRO A 257 -13.70 -10.90 22.63
C PRO A 257 -12.31 -11.53 22.55
N SER A 258 -12.22 -12.74 21.96
CA SER A 258 -10.95 -13.33 21.57
C SER A 258 -10.38 -12.64 20.31
N PHE A 259 -9.08 -12.77 20.06
CA PHE A 259 -8.45 -12.24 18.84
C PHE A 259 -9.14 -12.75 17.59
N ALA A 260 -9.38 -14.06 17.50
CA ALA A 260 -10.09 -14.65 16.36
C ALA A 260 -11.48 -14.02 16.11
N ALA A 261 -12.23 -13.72 17.19
CA ALA A 261 -13.53 -13.05 17.05
C ALA A 261 -13.42 -11.59 16.58
N ILE A 262 -12.34 -10.90 16.96
CA ILE A 262 -12.05 -9.54 16.50
C ILE A 262 -11.68 -9.56 15.01
N GLU A 263 -10.80 -10.48 14.59
CA GLU A 263 -10.38 -10.63 13.20
C GLU A 263 -11.58 -10.97 12.30
N GLU A 264 -12.38 -11.97 12.67
CA GLU A 264 -13.59 -12.34 11.94
C GLU A 264 -14.56 -11.16 11.79
N TYR A 265 -14.79 -10.40 12.88
CA TYR A 265 -15.67 -9.24 12.84
C TYR A 265 -15.18 -8.18 11.86
N TYR A 266 -13.90 -7.78 11.92
CA TYR A 266 -13.39 -6.72 11.05
C TYR A 266 -13.22 -7.17 9.60
N GLN A 267 -13.02 -8.46 9.34
CA GLN A 267 -12.99 -9.00 7.98
C GLN A 267 -14.37 -9.00 7.33
N ASP A 268 -15.40 -9.43 8.05
CA ASP A 268 -16.73 -9.68 7.48
C ASP A 268 -17.70 -8.51 7.63
N GLN A 269 -17.60 -7.75 8.71
CA GLN A 269 -18.60 -6.75 9.10
C GLN A 269 -18.03 -5.36 9.41
N GLY A 270 -16.70 -5.21 9.36
CA GLY A 270 -16.04 -3.94 9.66
C GLY A 270 -16.46 -2.82 8.71
N ARG A 271 -16.90 -1.68 9.26
CA ARG A 271 -17.41 -0.50 8.55
C ARG A 271 -16.33 0.54 8.33
N ASP A 272 -16.51 1.45 7.37
CA ASP A 272 -15.52 2.48 7.07
C ASP A 272 -15.24 3.42 8.25
N TRP A 273 -16.23 3.76 9.06
CA TRP A 273 -16.01 4.57 10.26
C TRP A 273 -15.17 3.82 11.33
N GLU A 274 -15.23 2.48 11.39
CA GLU A 274 -14.39 1.67 12.28
C GLU A 274 -12.96 1.61 11.77
N ARG A 275 -12.75 1.54 10.43
CA ARG A 275 -11.43 1.69 9.82
C ARG A 275 -10.80 3.03 10.21
N TYR A 276 -11.59 4.11 10.11
CA TYR A 276 -11.16 5.44 10.51
C TYR A 276 -10.77 5.50 12.00
N ALA A 277 -11.55 4.89 12.89
CA ALA A 277 -11.24 4.83 14.31
C ALA A 277 -9.98 3.99 14.61
N MET A 278 -9.76 2.89 13.87
CA MET A 278 -8.64 1.97 14.05
C MET A 278 -7.28 2.56 13.62
N ILE A 279 -7.24 3.64 12.82
CA ILE A 279 -5.99 4.36 12.50
C ILE A 279 -5.23 4.72 13.78
N LYS A 280 -5.95 5.19 14.79
CA LYS A 280 -5.38 5.64 16.07
C LYS A 280 -5.22 4.51 17.10
N ALA A 281 -5.62 3.28 16.80
CA ALA A 281 -5.55 2.17 17.74
C ALA A 281 -4.12 1.85 18.19
N ARG A 282 -3.93 1.65 19.51
CA ARG A 282 -2.63 1.34 20.13
C ARG A 282 -2.82 0.43 21.34
N VAL A 283 -1.89 -0.50 21.55
CA VAL A 283 -1.85 -1.29 22.78
C VAL A 283 -1.41 -0.38 23.93
N VAL A 284 -2.29 -0.17 24.92
CA VAL A 284 -2.04 0.69 26.07
C VAL A 284 -1.74 -0.11 27.33
N ALA A 285 -2.30 -1.31 27.49
CA ALA A 285 -2.08 -2.13 28.67
C ALA A 285 -2.14 -3.63 28.37
N GLY A 286 -1.58 -4.43 29.29
CA GLY A 286 -1.60 -5.88 29.28
C GLY A 286 -0.47 -6.51 28.46
N ASP A 287 -0.75 -7.59 27.71
CA ASP A 287 0.25 -8.28 26.90
C ASP A 287 0.60 -7.49 25.64
N LYS A 288 1.65 -6.69 25.72
CA LYS A 288 2.10 -5.82 24.61
C LYS A 288 2.57 -6.62 23.40
N CYS A 289 3.13 -7.82 23.62
CA CYS A 289 3.65 -8.66 22.54
C CYS A 289 2.49 -9.29 21.75
N ALA A 290 1.54 -9.90 22.45
CA ALA A 290 0.33 -10.44 21.83
C ALA A 290 -0.51 -9.35 21.15
N GLY A 291 -0.62 -8.17 21.79
CA GLY A 291 -1.31 -7.02 21.22
C GLY A 291 -0.66 -6.48 19.96
N ALA A 292 0.68 -6.49 19.86
CA ALA A 292 1.38 -6.09 18.64
C ALA A 292 1.07 -7.06 17.48
N GLY A 293 0.97 -8.37 17.76
CA GLY A 293 0.50 -9.37 16.80
C GLY A 293 -0.91 -9.05 16.28
N LEU A 294 -1.88 -8.86 17.19
CA LEU A 294 -3.25 -8.49 16.83
C LEU A 294 -3.29 -7.22 15.95
N MET A 295 -2.51 -6.19 16.29
CA MET A 295 -2.46 -4.96 15.48
C MET A 295 -1.86 -5.19 14.10
N GLN A 296 -0.94 -6.14 13.94
CA GLN A 296 -0.40 -6.53 12.65
C GLN A 296 -1.46 -7.26 11.80
N ASP A 297 -2.24 -8.16 12.40
CA ASP A 297 -3.29 -8.93 11.74
C ASP A 297 -4.47 -8.02 11.31
N LEU A 298 -4.78 -6.97 12.08
CA LEU A 298 -5.80 -5.98 11.75
C LEU A 298 -5.34 -4.90 10.75
N ARG A 299 -4.05 -4.81 10.46
CA ARG A 299 -3.50 -3.80 9.56
C ARG A 299 -4.10 -3.80 8.14
N PRO A 300 -4.36 -4.95 7.49
CA PRO A 300 -5.00 -4.99 6.17
C PRO A 300 -6.43 -4.44 6.16
N PHE A 301 -7.15 -4.56 7.26
CA PHE A 301 -8.48 -3.95 7.42
C PHE A 301 -8.37 -2.42 7.41
N VAL A 302 -7.40 -1.84 8.12
CA VAL A 302 -7.23 -0.39 8.25
C VAL A 302 -6.65 0.21 6.96
N TYR A 303 -5.55 -0.36 6.46
CA TYR A 303 -4.79 0.16 5.32
C TYR A 303 -4.88 -0.81 4.16
N ARG A 304 -5.85 -0.57 3.28
CA ARG A 304 -6.02 -1.37 2.05
C ARG A 304 -4.82 -1.18 1.13
N LYS A 305 -4.35 -2.26 0.51
CA LYS A 305 -3.20 -2.24 -0.41
C LYS A 305 -3.40 -1.31 -1.61
N TYR A 306 -4.66 -1.12 -2.01
CA TYR A 306 -5.06 -0.31 -3.15
C TYR A 306 -5.61 1.03 -2.70
N LEU A 307 -5.47 2.06 -3.56
CA LEU A 307 -6.04 3.37 -3.31
C LEU A 307 -7.56 3.26 -3.12
N ASP A 308 -8.01 3.67 -1.96
CA ASP A 308 -9.41 3.56 -1.58
C ASP A 308 -10.11 4.91 -1.77
N TYR A 309 -10.56 5.16 -2.98
CA TYR A 309 -11.29 6.40 -3.30
C TYR A 309 -12.68 6.46 -2.70
N SER A 310 -13.26 5.30 -2.32
CA SER A 310 -14.51 5.29 -1.57
C SER A 310 -14.35 5.94 -0.19
N ALA A 311 -13.11 6.07 0.31
CA ALA A 311 -12.83 6.78 1.54
C ALA A 311 -13.18 8.28 1.46
N PHE A 312 -12.97 8.94 0.31
CA PHE A 312 -13.39 10.33 0.13
C PHE A 312 -14.92 10.49 0.19
N GLU A 313 -15.65 9.61 -0.47
CA GLU A 313 -17.11 9.64 -0.44
C GLU A 313 -17.66 9.35 0.96
N SER A 314 -17.12 8.32 1.63
CA SER A 314 -17.47 8.01 3.03
C SER A 314 -17.11 9.17 3.97
N LEU A 315 -16.04 9.90 3.71
CA LEU A 315 -15.66 11.09 4.48
C LEU A 315 -16.61 12.27 4.20
N ARG A 316 -17.03 12.47 2.94
CA ARG A 316 -18.07 13.48 2.59
C ARG A 316 -19.41 13.18 3.24
N GLU A 317 -19.85 11.93 3.20
CA GLU A 317 -21.07 11.49 3.88
C GLU A 317 -20.98 11.69 5.40
N MET A 318 -19.86 11.32 6.00
CA MET A 318 -19.59 11.52 7.42
C MET A 318 -19.57 13.02 7.76
N LYS A 319 -18.96 13.89 6.92
CA LYS A 319 -19.04 15.36 7.06
C LYS A 319 -20.46 15.85 7.00
N ALA A 320 -21.24 15.38 6.03
CA ALA A 320 -22.64 15.78 5.88
C ALA A 320 -23.49 15.38 7.10
N MET A 321 -23.24 14.20 7.69
CA MET A 321 -23.87 13.78 8.93
C MET A 321 -23.46 14.65 10.11
N ILE A 322 -22.16 14.96 10.25
CA ILE A 322 -21.65 15.83 11.32
C ILE A 322 -22.23 17.24 11.18
N ASN A 323 -22.23 17.82 10.00
CA ASN A 323 -22.78 19.14 9.75
C ASN A 323 -24.29 19.21 10.07
N ARG A 324 -25.04 18.16 9.76
CA ARG A 324 -26.46 18.04 10.15
C ARG A 324 -26.60 17.99 11.67
N GLU A 325 -25.76 17.25 12.37
CA GLU A 325 -25.79 17.14 13.82
C GLU A 325 -25.35 18.45 14.50
N VAL A 326 -24.31 19.12 13.99
CA VAL A 326 -23.83 20.44 14.45
C VAL A 326 -24.94 21.48 14.33
N ARG A 327 -25.66 21.52 13.20
CA ARG A 327 -26.80 22.44 13.00
C ARG A 327 -27.97 22.07 13.94
N ARG A 328 -28.29 20.79 14.06
CA ARG A 328 -29.38 20.31 14.91
C ARG A 328 -29.19 20.65 16.39
N LYS A 329 -27.93 20.54 16.87
CA LYS A 329 -27.54 20.79 18.26
C LYS A 329 -26.98 22.18 18.52
N ASN A 330 -26.97 23.06 17.53
CA ASN A 330 -26.43 24.44 17.61
C ASN A 330 -24.99 24.50 18.16
N LEU A 331 -24.10 23.59 17.71
CA LEU A 331 -22.74 23.44 18.20
C LEU A 331 -21.73 24.41 17.49
N GLN A 332 -22.15 25.57 17.03
CA GLN A 332 -21.27 26.53 16.36
C GLN A 332 -20.14 27.05 17.27
N ALA A 333 -20.42 27.19 18.56
CA ALA A 333 -19.46 27.60 19.58
C ALA A 333 -18.52 26.47 20.05
N ASN A 334 -18.64 25.27 19.50
CA ASN A 334 -17.80 24.12 19.88
C ASN A 334 -16.47 24.13 19.14
N VAL A 335 -15.34 24.23 19.84
CA VAL A 335 -13.97 24.31 19.24
C VAL A 335 -13.53 23.00 18.58
N LYS A 336 -14.16 21.87 18.90
CA LYS A 336 -13.85 20.55 18.32
C LYS A 336 -14.73 20.26 17.11
N LEU A 337 -16.04 20.47 17.22
CA LEU A 337 -17.04 20.02 16.24
C LEU A 337 -17.54 21.14 15.33
N GLY A 338 -17.37 22.41 15.71
CA GLY A 338 -17.73 23.56 14.88
C GLY A 338 -16.90 23.62 13.59
N ALA A 339 -17.36 24.44 12.64
CA ALA A 339 -16.63 24.66 11.40
C ALA A 339 -15.20 25.22 11.68
N GLY A 340 -14.19 24.69 11.03
CA GLY A 340 -12.80 25.02 11.30
C GLY A 340 -12.28 24.47 12.64
N GLY A 341 -12.95 23.48 13.24
CA GLY A 341 -12.56 22.91 14.53
C GLY A 341 -11.51 21.80 14.43
N ILE A 342 -11.07 21.31 15.58
CA ILE A 342 -10.02 20.25 15.72
C ILE A 342 -10.32 19.05 14.84
N ARG A 343 -11.58 18.63 14.77
CA ARG A 343 -12.01 17.44 14.04
C ARG A 343 -11.74 17.56 12.52
N GLU A 344 -11.86 18.75 11.94
CA GLU A 344 -11.60 18.95 10.53
C GLU A 344 -10.10 18.79 10.20
N VAL A 345 -9.21 19.24 11.09
CA VAL A 345 -7.75 19.00 10.94
C VAL A 345 -7.43 17.51 11.03
N GLU A 346 -8.01 16.81 12.01
CA GLU A 346 -7.85 15.35 12.15
C GLU A 346 -8.36 14.61 10.90
N PHE A 347 -9.48 15.06 10.33
CA PHE A 347 -10.06 14.47 9.13
C PHE A 347 -9.16 14.58 7.90
N ILE A 348 -8.54 15.74 7.68
CA ILE A 348 -7.59 15.94 6.57
C ILE A 348 -6.48 14.88 6.65
N ALA A 349 -5.83 14.77 7.80
CA ALA A 349 -4.73 13.83 7.98
C ALA A 349 -5.18 12.36 7.80
N GLN A 350 -6.28 11.97 8.46
CA GLN A 350 -6.76 10.59 8.42
C GLN A 350 -7.32 10.18 7.05
N ALA A 351 -7.86 11.13 6.28
CA ALA A 351 -8.26 10.88 4.90
C ALA A 351 -7.07 10.39 4.06
N PHE A 352 -5.95 11.12 4.10
CA PHE A 352 -4.76 10.72 3.36
C PHE A 352 -4.12 9.43 3.90
N GLN A 353 -4.22 9.17 5.21
CA GLN A 353 -3.80 7.89 5.79
C GLN A 353 -4.60 6.71 5.24
N LEU A 354 -5.92 6.81 5.12
CA LEU A 354 -6.77 5.75 4.56
C LEU A 354 -6.52 5.54 3.06
N ILE A 355 -6.31 6.63 2.32
CA ILE A 355 -6.17 6.60 0.87
C ILE A 355 -4.80 6.05 0.45
N ARG A 356 -3.73 6.52 1.08
CA ARG A 356 -2.36 6.21 0.65
C ARG A 356 -1.56 5.34 1.63
N GLY A 357 -2.01 5.19 2.88
CA GLY A 357 -1.29 4.44 3.90
C GLY A 357 -1.07 2.96 3.60
N GLY A 358 -1.86 2.37 2.69
CA GLY A 358 -1.63 1.02 2.18
C GLY A 358 -0.41 0.91 1.25
N ARG A 359 -0.08 1.97 0.52
CA ARG A 359 1.09 2.06 -0.37
C ARG A 359 2.29 2.69 0.32
N ASP A 360 2.08 3.79 1.03
CA ASP A 360 3.13 4.48 1.78
C ASP A 360 2.99 4.21 3.29
N THR A 361 3.81 3.29 3.80
CA THR A 361 3.78 2.88 5.21
C THR A 361 4.20 3.98 6.17
N ARG A 362 4.83 5.08 5.70
CA ARG A 362 5.17 6.25 6.52
C ARG A 362 3.91 6.93 7.04
N LEU A 363 2.81 6.88 6.28
CA LEU A 363 1.51 7.42 6.68
C LEU A 363 0.76 6.58 7.72
N GLN A 364 1.30 5.44 8.16
CA GLN A 364 0.68 4.59 9.17
C GLN A 364 1.06 4.99 10.61
N GLN A 365 1.52 6.21 10.81
CA GLN A 365 1.74 6.79 12.14
C GLN A 365 0.42 7.23 12.77
N ARG A 366 0.40 7.42 14.09
CA ARG A 366 -0.83 7.76 14.84
C ARG A 366 -0.91 9.24 15.20
N GLU A 367 0.24 9.88 15.39
CA GLU A 367 0.34 11.27 15.80
C GLU A 367 0.00 12.21 14.64
N LEU A 368 -0.92 13.14 14.87
CA LEU A 368 -1.35 14.11 13.87
C LEU A 368 -0.19 14.98 13.35
N ARG A 369 0.67 15.45 14.25
CA ARG A 369 1.85 16.27 13.89
C ARG A 369 2.73 15.56 12.87
N THR A 370 3.06 14.29 13.13
CA THR A 370 3.92 13.48 12.26
C THR A 370 3.27 13.31 10.88
N ILE A 371 1.97 13.05 10.83
CA ILE A 371 1.24 12.90 9.58
C ILE A 371 1.22 14.20 8.79
N LEU A 372 0.83 15.32 9.39
CA LEU A 372 0.82 16.63 8.71
C LEU A 372 2.20 16.97 8.12
N GLY A 373 3.29 16.66 8.84
CA GLY A 373 4.66 16.86 8.36
C GLY A 373 5.05 15.99 7.16
N LEU A 374 4.38 14.85 6.94
CA LEU A 374 4.63 13.94 5.83
C LEU A 374 3.77 14.24 4.59
N LEU A 375 2.64 14.98 4.73
CA LEU A 375 1.73 15.24 3.61
C LEU A 375 2.39 15.99 2.44
N PRO A 376 3.32 16.95 2.63
CA PRO A 376 3.98 17.61 1.50
C PRO A 376 4.72 16.63 0.59
N GLU A 377 5.47 15.68 1.17
CA GLU A 377 6.24 14.70 0.41
C GLU A 377 5.40 13.56 -0.15
N THR A 378 4.35 13.15 0.55
CA THR A 378 3.60 11.93 0.21
C THR A 378 2.41 12.18 -0.70
N VAL A 379 1.80 13.37 -0.61
CA VAL A 379 0.58 13.72 -1.37
C VAL A 379 0.69 15.04 -2.12
N GLY A 380 1.82 15.76 -2.01
CA GLY A 380 2.02 17.04 -2.69
C GLY A 380 1.24 18.22 -2.09
N MET A 381 0.80 18.12 -0.82
CA MET A 381 0.14 19.22 -0.13
C MET A 381 1.14 20.39 0.05
N PRO A 382 0.76 21.65 -0.18
CA PRO A 382 1.66 22.77 0.06
C PRO A 382 2.17 22.82 1.50
N GLN A 383 3.48 23.04 1.71
CA GLN A 383 4.08 23.12 3.05
C GLN A 383 3.38 24.18 3.90
N GLN A 384 3.05 25.34 3.31
CA GLN A 384 2.33 26.42 4.00
C GLN A 384 0.98 25.93 4.55
N ALA A 385 0.23 25.12 3.80
CA ALA A 385 -1.07 24.61 4.24
C ALA A 385 -0.94 23.68 5.46
N THR A 386 0.07 22.79 5.45
CA THR A 386 0.33 21.90 6.58
C THR A 386 0.81 22.67 7.82
N ASP A 387 1.62 23.70 7.65
CA ASP A 387 2.07 24.57 8.75
C ASP A 387 0.89 25.36 9.35
N GLU A 388 0.02 25.93 8.52
CA GLU A 388 -1.18 26.64 8.98
C GLU A 388 -2.15 25.71 9.71
N LEU A 389 -2.36 24.48 9.22
CA LEU A 389 -3.18 23.45 9.88
C LEU A 389 -2.61 23.06 11.24
N TYR A 390 -1.30 22.89 11.33
CA TYR A 390 -0.67 22.53 12.59
C TYR A 390 -0.70 23.66 13.62
N GLN A 391 -0.47 24.91 13.20
CA GLN A 391 -0.61 26.07 14.08
C GLN A 391 -2.03 26.23 14.59
N ALA A 392 -3.03 26.10 13.71
CA ALA A 392 -4.42 26.12 14.10
C ALA A 392 -4.77 24.97 15.06
N TYR A 393 -4.28 23.76 14.82
CA TYR A 393 -4.46 22.63 15.72
C TYR A 393 -3.91 22.92 17.10
N ARG A 394 -2.68 23.43 17.23
CA ARG A 394 -2.09 23.82 18.53
C ARG A 394 -2.92 24.86 19.25
N PHE A 395 -3.37 25.89 18.55
CA PHE A 395 -4.21 26.94 19.14
C PHE A 395 -5.55 26.40 19.64
N LEU A 396 -6.24 25.60 18.81
CA LEU A 396 -7.51 24.98 19.17
C LEU A 396 -7.39 24.00 20.33
N ARG A 397 -6.29 23.22 20.39
CA ARG A 397 -6.02 22.30 21.49
C ARG A 397 -5.72 23.05 22.79
N ASN A 398 -4.91 24.11 22.75
CA ASN A 398 -4.70 24.97 23.93
C ASN A 398 -6.01 25.60 24.43
N THR A 399 -6.89 26.01 23.50
CA THR A 399 -8.22 26.52 23.86
C THR A 399 -9.07 25.43 24.52
N GLU A 400 -9.06 24.20 23.97
CA GLU A 400 -9.75 23.06 24.58
C GLU A 400 -9.22 22.76 25.98
N HIS A 401 -7.89 22.81 26.19
CA HIS A 401 -7.24 22.67 27.51
C HIS A 401 -7.70 23.74 28.47
N ALA A 402 -7.69 25.00 28.07
CA ALA A 402 -8.12 26.11 28.91
C ALA A 402 -9.59 25.95 29.35
N ILE A 403 -10.48 25.52 28.46
CA ILE A 403 -11.90 25.24 28.78
C ILE A 403 -12.00 24.08 29.79
N GLN A 404 -11.29 22.98 29.57
CA GLN A 404 -11.36 21.77 30.40
C GLN A 404 -10.69 21.94 31.76
N ALA A 405 -9.59 22.70 31.81
CA ALA A 405 -8.88 22.99 33.06
C ALA A 405 -9.73 23.73 34.10
N VAL A 406 -10.77 24.44 33.68
CA VAL A 406 -11.63 25.20 34.60
C VAL A 406 -12.23 24.30 35.68
N ALA A 407 -12.78 23.12 35.29
CA ALA A 407 -13.54 22.29 36.24
C ALA A 407 -13.47 20.78 35.95
N ASP A 408 -12.48 20.29 35.26
CA ASP A 408 -12.33 18.88 34.81
C ASP A 408 -13.62 18.32 34.17
N LYS A 409 -14.27 19.16 33.34
CA LYS A 409 -15.49 18.76 32.61
C LYS A 409 -15.20 18.48 31.15
N GLN A 410 -15.80 17.43 30.63
CA GLN A 410 -15.73 17.06 29.21
C GLN A 410 -16.58 18.03 28.37
N THR A 411 -16.11 19.24 28.20
CA THR A 411 -16.74 20.26 27.36
C THR A 411 -15.75 20.89 26.41
N GLN A 412 -16.21 21.27 25.21
CA GLN A 412 -15.46 21.97 24.20
C GLN A 412 -16.22 23.22 23.71
N GLU A 413 -17.26 23.61 24.47
CA GLU A 413 -18.07 24.78 24.16
C GLU A 413 -17.47 26.03 24.76
N LEU A 414 -17.43 27.11 23.98
CA LEU A 414 -17.03 28.41 24.46
C LEU A 414 -18.08 28.91 25.49
N PRO A 415 -17.66 29.46 26.62
CA PRO A 415 -18.57 29.91 27.66
C PRO A 415 -19.40 31.10 27.24
N ILE A 416 -20.62 31.18 27.76
CA ILE A 416 -21.53 32.33 27.59
C ILE A 416 -21.31 33.34 28.72
N ASP A 417 -20.92 32.88 29.90
CA ASP A 417 -20.70 33.71 31.07
C ASP A 417 -19.43 34.59 30.90
N SER A 418 -19.57 35.89 31.18
CA SER A 418 -18.50 36.86 30.97
C SER A 418 -17.28 36.64 31.85
N LEU A 419 -17.47 36.11 33.08
CA LEU A 419 -16.35 35.78 33.96
C LEU A 419 -15.54 34.60 33.44
N GLU A 420 -16.19 33.56 32.95
CA GLU A 420 -15.56 32.39 32.33
C GLU A 420 -14.90 32.75 31.00
N GLN A 421 -15.49 33.66 30.21
CA GLN A 421 -14.89 34.21 29.00
C GLN A 421 -13.55 34.88 29.31
N GLN A 422 -13.51 35.71 30.34
CA GLN A 422 -12.28 36.40 30.74
C GLN A 422 -11.23 35.44 31.32
N ARG A 423 -11.67 34.39 32.03
CA ARG A 423 -10.81 33.33 32.52
C ARG A 423 -10.11 32.59 31.40
N ILE A 424 -10.82 32.25 30.33
CA ILE A 424 -10.25 31.57 29.15
C ILE A 424 -9.34 32.49 28.37
N ALA A 425 -9.75 33.73 28.08
CA ALA A 425 -8.89 34.70 27.41
C ALA A 425 -7.55 34.88 28.16
N PHE A 426 -7.62 35.06 29.49
CA PHE A 426 -6.43 35.16 30.34
C PHE A 426 -5.57 33.89 30.28
N SER A 427 -6.16 32.71 30.38
CA SER A 427 -5.44 31.42 30.34
C SER A 427 -4.75 31.21 28.98
N MET A 428 -5.35 31.75 27.90
CA MET A 428 -4.78 31.73 26.56
C MET A 428 -3.73 32.84 26.31
N GLY A 429 -3.57 33.78 27.24
CA GLY A 429 -2.60 34.87 27.18
C GLY A 429 -3.11 36.12 26.43
N PHE A 430 -4.40 36.32 26.36
CA PHE A 430 -5.05 37.50 25.74
C PHE A 430 -5.59 38.44 26.84
N ASP A 431 -5.55 39.73 26.55
CA ASP A 431 -6.01 40.77 27.46
C ASP A 431 -7.54 40.77 27.64
N ASP A 432 -8.25 40.44 26.55
CA ASP A 432 -9.72 40.41 26.55
C ASP A 432 -10.31 39.32 25.65
N TRP A 433 -11.59 39.08 25.83
CA TRP A 433 -12.33 38.06 25.08
C TRP A 433 -12.47 38.37 23.56
N PRO A 434 -12.76 39.60 23.12
CA PRO A 434 -12.83 39.93 21.70
C PRO A 434 -11.54 39.67 20.95
N THR A 435 -10.38 40.01 21.50
CA THR A 435 -9.06 39.74 20.90
C THR A 435 -8.79 38.25 20.77
N PHE A 436 -9.13 37.47 21.81
CA PHE A 436 -9.06 36.02 21.76
C PHE A 436 -9.97 35.44 20.66
N LEU A 437 -11.23 35.90 20.55
CA LEU A 437 -12.16 35.42 19.53
C LEU A 437 -11.68 35.73 18.12
N ALA A 438 -11.10 36.90 17.88
CA ALA A 438 -10.59 37.28 16.56
C ALA A 438 -9.47 36.30 16.11
N GLU A 439 -8.58 35.91 17.02
CA GLU A 439 -7.52 34.95 16.72
C GLU A 439 -8.09 33.53 16.53
N LEU A 440 -9.06 33.14 17.35
CA LEU A 440 -9.75 31.87 17.19
C LEU A 440 -10.45 31.75 15.84
N ASP A 441 -11.15 32.80 15.40
CA ASP A 441 -11.85 32.84 14.12
C ASP A 441 -10.88 32.83 12.94
N LEU A 442 -9.72 33.47 13.06
CA LEU A 442 -8.65 33.39 12.07
C LEU A 442 -8.18 31.94 11.87
N HIS A 443 -7.87 31.25 12.94
CA HIS A 443 -7.42 29.83 12.87
C HIS A 443 -8.52 28.93 12.33
N ARG A 444 -9.78 29.11 12.78
CA ARG A 444 -10.93 28.34 12.27
C ARG A 444 -11.18 28.61 10.78
N GLY A 445 -11.03 29.84 10.34
CA GLY A 445 -11.16 30.21 8.93
C GLY A 445 -10.14 29.50 8.04
N ARG A 446 -8.88 29.43 8.46
CA ARG A 446 -7.82 28.70 7.76
C ARG A 446 -8.11 27.22 7.64
N VAL A 447 -8.49 26.59 8.76
CA VAL A 447 -8.84 25.15 8.77
C VAL A 447 -10.01 24.88 7.83
N ALA A 448 -11.08 25.69 7.90
CA ALA A 448 -12.25 25.52 7.06
C ALA A 448 -11.95 25.70 5.57
N ALA A 449 -11.04 26.61 5.21
CA ALA A 449 -10.60 26.81 3.83
C ALA A 449 -9.86 25.58 3.31
N HIS A 450 -8.81 25.11 4.00
CA HIS A 450 -8.05 23.91 3.62
C HIS A 450 -8.91 22.64 3.62
N PHE A 451 -9.83 22.55 4.56
CA PHE A 451 -10.75 21.42 4.62
C PHE A 451 -11.72 21.40 3.44
N SER A 452 -12.24 22.58 3.05
CA SER A 452 -13.07 22.69 1.85
C SER A 452 -12.32 22.31 0.59
N GLU A 453 -11.07 22.72 0.46
CA GLU A 453 -10.21 22.42 -0.68
C GLU A 453 -9.94 20.92 -0.81
N VAL A 454 -9.60 20.24 0.30
CA VAL A 454 -9.33 18.79 0.31
C VAL A 454 -10.57 17.95 0.00
N ILE A 455 -11.75 18.40 0.40
CA ILE A 455 -13.02 17.66 0.23
C ILE A 455 -13.84 18.15 -0.97
N ALA A 456 -13.48 19.28 -1.56
CA ALA A 456 -14.15 19.76 -2.76
C ALA A 456 -14.11 18.67 -3.84
N PRO A 457 -15.19 18.48 -4.63
CA PRO A 457 -15.10 17.73 -5.87
C PRO A 457 -14.02 18.39 -6.73
N ALA A 458 -13.24 17.60 -7.44
CA ALA A 458 -12.14 18.10 -8.27
C ALA A 458 -12.53 19.09 -9.38
N ASP A 459 -13.80 19.45 -9.49
CA ASP A 459 -14.29 20.38 -10.50
C ASP A 459 -15.42 21.27 -10.00
N ALA A 460 -15.11 22.54 -9.91
CA ALA A 460 -16.05 23.63 -10.01
C ALA A 460 -15.70 24.48 -11.27
N ASP A 461 -15.50 23.85 -12.42
CA ASP A 461 -15.46 24.57 -13.70
C ASP A 461 -16.87 24.63 -14.27
N GLN A 462 -17.56 25.74 -14.04
CA GLN A 462 -18.94 26.03 -14.49
C GLN A 462 -19.13 25.93 -16.01
N GLU A 463 -18.07 26.01 -16.83
CA GLU A 463 -18.15 25.87 -18.29
C GLU A 463 -18.24 24.39 -18.77
N ARG A 464 -17.83 23.42 -17.93
CA ARG A 464 -18.00 21.98 -18.24
C ARG A 464 -19.41 21.47 -17.94
N ASP A 465 -20.15 22.13 -17.08
CA ASP A 465 -21.46 21.69 -16.62
C ASP A 465 -22.52 21.73 -17.75
N ASP A 466 -22.44 22.72 -18.66
CA ASP A 466 -23.38 22.85 -19.78
C ASP A 466 -23.18 21.76 -20.85
N GLN A 467 -21.94 21.33 -21.14
CA GLN A 467 -21.65 20.26 -22.09
C GLN A 467 -21.95 18.86 -21.50
N CYS A 468 -21.67 18.65 -20.23
CA CYS A 468 -22.08 17.43 -19.52
C CYS A 468 -23.60 17.27 -19.42
N SER A 469 -24.37 18.36 -19.45
CA SER A 469 -25.83 18.31 -19.37
C SER A 469 -26.46 17.55 -20.55
N VAL A 470 -25.95 17.71 -21.76
CA VAL A 470 -26.43 17.02 -22.97
C VAL A 470 -26.12 15.52 -22.92
N TRP A 471 -24.90 15.15 -22.50
CA TRP A 471 -24.52 13.73 -22.34
C TRP A 471 -25.28 13.05 -21.20
N SER A 472 -25.65 13.83 -20.16
CA SER A 472 -26.52 13.34 -19.09
C SER A 472 -27.90 13.01 -19.58
N GLN A 473 -28.53 13.92 -20.37
CA GLN A 473 -29.84 13.68 -20.98
C GLN A 473 -29.83 12.47 -21.93
N LEU A 474 -28.76 12.33 -22.72
CA LEU A 474 -28.57 11.18 -23.61
C LEU A 474 -28.44 9.87 -22.84
N TRP A 475 -27.62 9.87 -21.78
CA TRP A 475 -27.41 8.69 -20.93
C TRP A 475 -28.66 8.32 -20.14
N LEU A 476 -29.37 9.29 -19.57
CA LEU A 476 -30.60 9.05 -18.78
C LEU A 476 -31.82 8.69 -19.65
N GLY A 477 -31.68 8.75 -20.98
CA GLY A 477 -32.78 8.41 -21.91
C GLY A 477 -33.84 9.50 -21.97
N GLU A 478 -33.51 10.74 -21.67
CA GLU A 478 -34.40 11.90 -21.72
C GLU A 478 -34.55 12.44 -23.16
N LEU A 479 -33.68 12.01 -24.10
CA LEU A 479 -33.71 12.38 -25.49
C LEU A 479 -34.44 11.30 -26.35
N GLU A 480 -35.23 11.75 -27.30
CA GLU A 480 -35.78 10.88 -28.32
C GLU A 480 -34.65 10.30 -29.20
N GLN A 481 -34.88 9.08 -29.76
CA GLN A 481 -33.84 8.38 -30.53
C GLN A 481 -33.26 9.23 -31.68
N GLU A 482 -34.11 9.96 -32.40
CA GLU A 482 -33.66 10.82 -33.52
C GLU A 482 -32.76 11.96 -33.03
N GLN A 483 -33.09 12.57 -31.88
CA GLN A 483 -32.30 13.61 -31.27
C GLN A 483 -30.97 13.07 -30.75
N ALA A 484 -30.96 11.90 -30.11
CA ALA A 484 -29.77 11.22 -29.64
C ALA A 484 -28.81 10.87 -30.78
N LEU A 485 -29.34 10.32 -31.90
CA LEU A 485 -28.53 10.03 -33.09
C LEU A 485 -27.94 11.31 -33.72
N ALA A 486 -28.73 12.38 -33.83
CA ALA A 486 -28.24 13.67 -34.34
C ALA A 486 -27.14 14.24 -33.50
N GLN A 487 -27.27 14.12 -32.17
CA GLN A 487 -26.25 14.58 -31.22
C GLN A 487 -24.94 13.79 -31.33
N LEU A 488 -25.03 12.46 -31.43
CA LEU A 488 -23.87 11.58 -31.63
C LEU A 488 -23.17 11.89 -32.97
N GLN A 489 -23.94 12.13 -34.03
CA GLN A 489 -23.40 12.47 -35.35
C GLN A 489 -22.71 13.84 -35.34
N GLN A 490 -23.31 14.84 -34.67
CA GLN A 490 -22.71 16.18 -34.50
C GLN A 490 -21.41 16.14 -33.68
N ALA A 491 -21.33 15.24 -32.70
CA ALA A 491 -20.16 15.03 -31.86
C ALA A 491 -19.02 14.22 -32.52
N GLY A 492 -19.17 13.81 -33.79
CA GLY A 492 -18.12 13.18 -34.59
C GLY A 492 -18.05 11.64 -34.50
N PHE A 493 -19.07 10.97 -33.99
CA PHE A 493 -19.10 9.51 -34.01
C PHE A 493 -19.23 8.98 -35.45
N GLU A 494 -18.32 8.09 -35.86
CA GLU A 494 -18.25 7.51 -37.21
C GLU A 494 -19.50 6.71 -37.55
N SER A 495 -20.13 6.10 -36.54
CA SER A 495 -21.39 5.40 -36.61
C SER A 495 -22.26 5.72 -35.41
N ALA A 496 -23.15 6.71 -35.54
CA ALA A 496 -24.08 7.13 -34.49
C ALA A 496 -25.03 5.99 -34.08
N ASP A 497 -25.50 5.18 -35.03
CA ASP A 497 -26.36 4.03 -34.77
C ASP A 497 -25.66 2.94 -33.96
N GLU A 498 -24.38 2.69 -34.20
CA GLU A 498 -23.61 1.73 -33.45
C GLU A 498 -23.35 2.24 -32.04
N ALA A 499 -22.95 3.52 -31.89
CA ALA A 499 -22.73 4.16 -30.60
C ALA A 499 -24.02 4.13 -29.75
N TRP A 500 -25.14 4.49 -30.33
CA TRP A 500 -26.45 4.42 -29.67
C TRP A 500 -26.80 2.99 -29.20
N ARG A 501 -26.62 1.98 -30.07
CA ARG A 501 -26.85 0.58 -29.69
C ARG A 501 -25.95 0.11 -28.55
N LEU A 502 -24.68 0.52 -28.53
CA LEU A 502 -23.76 0.18 -27.48
C LEU A 502 -24.23 0.74 -26.11
N LEU A 503 -24.67 1.99 -26.09
CA LEU A 503 -25.19 2.63 -24.86
C LEU A 503 -26.46 1.97 -24.38
N GLN A 504 -27.42 1.72 -25.29
CA GLN A 504 -28.66 1.02 -24.99
C GLN A 504 -28.43 -0.41 -24.47
N ASN A 505 -27.47 -1.13 -25.04
CA ASN A 505 -27.12 -2.48 -24.59
C ASN A 505 -26.58 -2.46 -23.15
N LEU A 506 -25.74 -1.49 -22.82
CA LEU A 506 -25.23 -1.36 -21.45
C LEU A 506 -26.36 -1.02 -20.48
N GLN A 507 -27.17 0.00 -20.74
CA GLN A 507 -28.31 0.39 -19.90
C GLN A 507 -29.31 -0.76 -19.68
N GLN A 508 -29.58 -1.52 -20.72
CA GLN A 508 -30.56 -2.63 -20.66
C GLN A 508 -29.94 -3.92 -20.11
N SER A 509 -28.62 -3.95 -19.90
CA SER A 509 -27.92 -5.13 -19.40
C SER A 509 -28.46 -5.56 -18.03
N ARG A 510 -28.52 -6.87 -17.79
CA ARG A 510 -28.91 -7.42 -16.49
C ARG A 510 -27.97 -6.89 -15.38
N LYS A 511 -26.70 -6.65 -15.69
CA LYS A 511 -25.72 -6.15 -14.74
C LYS A 511 -26.09 -4.76 -14.22
N VAL A 512 -26.48 -3.82 -15.09
CA VAL A 512 -26.93 -2.48 -14.71
C VAL A 512 -28.26 -2.53 -13.97
N LYS A 513 -29.24 -3.28 -14.48
CA LYS A 513 -30.58 -3.40 -13.84
C LYS A 513 -30.55 -3.99 -12.43
N THR A 514 -29.51 -4.73 -12.06
CA THR A 514 -29.37 -5.35 -10.74
C THR A 514 -28.43 -4.57 -9.82
N LEU A 515 -27.94 -3.40 -10.22
CA LEU A 515 -27.11 -2.55 -9.39
C LEU A 515 -27.89 -2.02 -8.18
N GLN A 516 -27.21 -1.88 -7.07
CA GLN A 516 -27.72 -1.11 -5.92
C GLN A 516 -27.81 0.37 -6.29
N GLN A 517 -28.75 1.09 -5.68
CA GLN A 517 -29.00 2.50 -6.00
C GLN A 517 -27.75 3.36 -6.01
N VAL A 518 -26.89 3.23 -4.99
CA VAL A 518 -25.61 3.98 -4.89
C VAL A 518 -24.67 3.69 -6.07
N ALA A 519 -24.59 2.46 -6.53
CA ALA A 519 -23.76 2.10 -7.69
C ALA A 519 -24.37 2.62 -9.00
N HIS A 520 -25.68 2.73 -9.08
CA HIS A 520 -26.38 3.32 -10.22
C HIS A 520 -26.10 4.82 -10.32
N GLU A 521 -26.26 5.55 -9.22
CA GLU A 521 -25.95 6.99 -9.12
C GLU A 521 -24.49 7.29 -9.51
N ARG A 522 -23.55 6.42 -9.14
CA ARG A 522 -22.13 6.53 -9.53
C ARG A 522 -21.93 6.32 -11.02
N LEU A 523 -22.60 5.35 -11.60
CA LEU A 523 -22.55 5.11 -13.03
C LEU A 523 -23.12 6.31 -13.80
N ASP A 524 -24.24 6.86 -13.35
CA ASP A 524 -24.90 8.02 -13.97
C ASP A 524 -24.01 9.27 -13.93
N ARG A 525 -23.11 9.37 -12.94
CA ARG A 525 -22.11 10.45 -12.86
C ARG A 525 -20.93 10.26 -13.81
N VAL A 526 -20.46 9.00 -13.97
CA VAL A 526 -19.29 8.68 -14.81
C VAL A 526 -19.61 8.76 -16.29
N MET A 527 -20.79 8.28 -16.70
CA MET A 527 -21.11 8.11 -18.13
C MET A 527 -21.12 9.39 -18.95
N PRO A 528 -21.65 10.53 -18.46
CA PRO A 528 -21.56 11.81 -19.18
C PRO A 528 -20.12 12.26 -19.39
N GLN A 529 -19.27 12.16 -18.37
CA GLN A 529 -17.85 12.52 -18.44
C GLN A 529 -17.10 11.59 -19.42
N LEU A 530 -17.40 10.30 -19.40
CA LEU A 530 -16.83 9.34 -20.34
C LEU A 530 -17.20 9.67 -21.77
N LEU A 531 -18.47 9.97 -22.04
CA LEU A 531 -18.96 10.35 -23.36
C LEU A 531 -18.26 11.61 -23.86
N GLN A 532 -18.12 12.64 -23.02
CA GLN A 532 -17.40 13.85 -23.34
C GLN A 532 -15.93 13.54 -23.71
N ALA A 533 -15.22 12.77 -22.89
CA ALA A 533 -13.82 12.40 -23.14
C ALA A 533 -13.66 11.55 -24.43
N VAL A 534 -14.63 10.73 -24.76
CA VAL A 534 -14.63 9.90 -25.98
C VAL A 534 -14.77 10.75 -27.24
N THR A 535 -15.55 11.85 -27.20
CA THR A 535 -15.71 12.75 -28.37
C THR A 535 -14.43 13.51 -28.72
N GLU A 536 -13.52 13.66 -27.78
CA GLU A 536 -12.21 14.27 -28.01
C GLU A 536 -11.22 13.35 -28.76
N GLN A 537 -11.60 12.09 -28.99
CA GLN A 537 -10.71 11.10 -29.61
C GLN A 537 -10.94 11.00 -31.15
N PRO A 538 -9.90 10.58 -31.91
CA PRO A 538 -10.01 10.48 -33.38
C PRO A 538 -11.03 9.43 -33.88
N THR A 539 -11.35 8.43 -33.06
CA THR A 539 -12.28 7.33 -33.43
C THR A 539 -13.28 7.08 -32.30
N PRO A 540 -14.27 7.99 -32.11
CA PRO A 540 -15.16 7.96 -30.95
C PRO A 540 -15.97 6.68 -30.82
N THR A 541 -16.55 6.16 -31.89
CA THR A 541 -17.37 4.91 -31.87
C THR A 541 -16.58 3.72 -31.36
N ARG A 542 -15.37 3.52 -31.90
CA ARG A 542 -14.48 2.42 -31.49
C ARG A 542 -13.96 2.62 -30.05
N THR A 543 -13.63 3.84 -29.69
CA THR A 543 -13.19 4.20 -28.34
C THR A 543 -14.28 3.94 -27.32
N LEU A 544 -15.54 4.31 -27.63
CA LEU A 544 -16.69 4.03 -26.79
C LEU A 544 -16.86 2.53 -26.57
N ALA A 545 -16.83 1.74 -27.63
CA ALA A 545 -16.97 0.28 -27.53
C ALA A 545 -15.95 -0.35 -26.60
N ARG A 546 -14.69 0.11 -26.65
CA ARG A 546 -13.60 -0.38 -25.78
C ARG A 546 -13.78 0.08 -24.34
N SER A 547 -14.12 1.34 -24.13
CA SER A 547 -14.31 1.92 -22.79
C SER A 547 -15.52 1.30 -22.07
N LEU A 548 -16.61 1.02 -22.78
CA LEU A 548 -17.79 0.39 -22.20
C LEU A 548 -17.53 -1.04 -21.71
N ARG A 549 -16.63 -1.80 -22.34
CA ARG A 549 -16.21 -3.11 -21.82
C ARG A 549 -15.60 -3.00 -20.43
N LEU A 550 -14.76 -1.99 -20.23
CA LEU A 550 -14.17 -1.73 -18.91
C LEU A 550 -15.23 -1.30 -17.91
N ILE A 551 -16.11 -0.34 -18.27
CA ILE A 551 -17.21 0.09 -17.39
C ILE A 551 -18.03 -1.13 -16.96
N GLU A 552 -18.39 -2.02 -17.90
CA GLU A 552 -19.13 -3.24 -17.60
C GLU A 552 -18.40 -4.19 -16.64
N ALA A 553 -17.06 -4.26 -16.73
CA ALA A 553 -16.23 -5.07 -15.84
C ALA A 553 -16.17 -4.53 -14.41
N VAL A 554 -16.27 -3.20 -14.24
CA VAL A 554 -16.16 -2.54 -12.91
C VAL A 554 -17.52 -2.29 -12.24
N LEU A 555 -18.66 -2.53 -12.90
CA LEU A 555 -19.99 -2.24 -12.34
C LEU A 555 -20.23 -2.80 -10.94
N ARG A 556 -19.74 -4.01 -10.65
CA ARG A 556 -19.88 -4.65 -9.33
C ARG A 556 -18.89 -4.12 -8.28
N ARG A 557 -17.92 -3.34 -8.70
CA ARG A 557 -16.87 -2.75 -7.85
C ARG A 557 -16.96 -1.24 -7.94
N SER A 558 -18.03 -0.69 -7.37
CA SER A 558 -18.43 0.72 -7.51
C SER A 558 -17.34 1.73 -7.06
N ALA A 559 -16.33 1.30 -6.30
CA ALA A 559 -15.16 2.14 -5.97
C ALA A 559 -14.39 2.62 -7.22
N TYR A 560 -14.35 1.82 -8.30
CA TYR A 560 -13.69 2.25 -9.54
C TYR A 560 -14.53 3.29 -10.31
N LEU A 561 -15.85 3.24 -10.20
CA LEU A 561 -16.71 4.28 -10.76
C LEU A 561 -16.48 5.62 -10.05
N VAL A 562 -16.33 5.60 -8.71
CA VAL A 562 -15.97 6.80 -7.93
C VAL A 562 -14.61 7.33 -8.38
N LEU A 563 -13.62 6.44 -8.51
CA LEU A 563 -12.30 6.80 -9.00
C LEU A 563 -12.35 7.58 -10.32
N LEU A 564 -13.08 7.07 -11.30
CA LEU A 564 -13.20 7.67 -12.62
C LEU A 564 -13.99 8.99 -12.60
N ALA A 565 -15.07 9.05 -11.78
CA ALA A 565 -15.89 10.25 -11.63
C ALA A 565 -15.14 11.40 -10.96
N GLU A 566 -14.27 11.10 -10.01
CA GLU A 566 -13.56 12.10 -9.20
C GLU A 566 -12.18 12.47 -9.75
N ASN A 567 -11.69 11.72 -10.76
CA ASN A 567 -10.39 11.98 -11.39
C ASN A 567 -10.54 12.13 -12.92
N PRO A 568 -11.01 13.29 -13.42
CA PRO A 568 -11.18 13.53 -14.86
C PRO A 568 -9.88 13.34 -15.65
N GLY A 569 -8.72 13.64 -15.03
CA GLY A 569 -7.42 13.38 -15.63
C GLY A 569 -7.15 11.88 -15.85
N ALA A 570 -7.49 11.04 -14.89
CA ALA A 570 -7.38 9.58 -15.01
C ALA A 570 -8.38 9.04 -16.05
N LEU A 571 -9.60 9.58 -16.10
CA LEU A 571 -10.61 9.23 -17.09
C LEU A 571 -10.15 9.61 -18.51
N ALA A 572 -9.62 10.82 -18.70
CA ALA A 572 -9.10 11.27 -19.99
C ALA A 572 -7.92 10.40 -20.45
N GLN A 573 -6.99 10.06 -19.56
CA GLN A 573 -5.89 9.14 -19.87
C GLN A 573 -6.41 7.74 -20.22
N LEU A 574 -7.37 7.22 -19.47
CA LEU A 574 -8.02 5.94 -19.76
C LEU A 574 -8.59 5.93 -21.18
N VAL A 575 -9.41 6.92 -21.53
CA VAL A 575 -10.05 7.03 -22.84
C VAL A 575 -9.02 7.15 -23.97
N LYS A 576 -7.98 7.97 -23.77
CA LYS A 576 -6.86 8.13 -24.70
C LYS A 576 -6.14 6.79 -24.96
N LEU A 577 -5.82 6.04 -23.92
CA LEU A 577 -5.12 4.76 -24.03
C LEU A 577 -6.03 3.67 -24.61
N CYS A 578 -7.33 3.65 -24.29
CA CYS A 578 -8.32 2.77 -24.92
C CYS A 578 -8.52 3.09 -26.41
N CYS A 579 -8.50 4.35 -26.80
CA CYS A 579 -8.52 4.76 -28.20
C CYS A 579 -7.30 4.19 -28.94
N ALA A 580 -6.12 4.35 -28.40
CA ALA A 580 -4.86 3.96 -29.02
C ALA A 580 -4.62 2.43 -29.04
N SER A 581 -5.17 1.66 -28.08
CA SER A 581 -4.84 0.23 -27.94
C SER A 581 -6.04 -0.60 -27.50
N ALA A 582 -6.38 -1.63 -28.29
CA ALA A 582 -7.38 -2.64 -27.94
C ALA A 582 -6.90 -3.52 -26.79
N TRP A 583 -5.62 -3.93 -26.85
CA TRP A 583 -4.98 -4.73 -25.82
C TRP A 583 -5.02 -4.05 -24.46
N PHE A 584 -4.76 -2.73 -24.42
CA PHE A 584 -4.77 -1.94 -23.18
C PHE A 584 -6.16 -1.94 -22.53
N ALA A 585 -7.20 -1.70 -23.33
CA ALA A 585 -8.59 -1.72 -22.87
C ALA A 585 -8.98 -3.12 -22.36
N ASP A 586 -8.56 -4.18 -23.04
CA ASP A 586 -8.85 -5.55 -22.68
C ASP A 586 -8.14 -6.00 -21.39
N GLN A 587 -6.87 -5.57 -21.18
CA GLN A 587 -6.13 -5.82 -19.94
C GLN A 587 -6.81 -5.16 -18.74
N LEU A 588 -7.23 -3.90 -18.86
CA LEU A 588 -7.94 -3.21 -17.79
C LEU A 588 -9.32 -3.84 -17.50
N ALA A 589 -10.04 -4.30 -18.53
CA ALA A 589 -11.31 -4.98 -18.35
C ALA A 589 -11.15 -6.33 -17.63
N LYS A 590 -10.09 -7.08 -17.95
CA LYS A 590 -9.75 -8.34 -17.27
C LYS A 590 -9.30 -8.13 -15.84
N GLN A 591 -8.55 -7.06 -15.59
CA GLN A 591 -7.93 -6.73 -14.28
C GLN A 591 -8.16 -5.26 -13.91
N PRO A 592 -9.36 -4.90 -13.46
CA PRO A 592 -9.70 -3.52 -13.08
C PRO A 592 -8.79 -2.89 -12.01
N ILE A 593 -8.11 -3.72 -11.22
CA ILE A 593 -7.14 -3.28 -10.23
C ILE A 593 -6.00 -2.44 -10.84
N LEU A 594 -5.70 -2.63 -12.12
CA LEU A 594 -4.69 -1.87 -12.84
C LEU A 594 -5.11 -0.41 -13.13
N LEU A 595 -6.38 -0.04 -12.91
CA LEU A 595 -6.84 1.35 -12.98
C LEU A 595 -6.09 2.26 -12.00
N ASP A 596 -5.61 1.68 -10.90
CA ASP A 596 -4.79 2.42 -9.92
C ASP A 596 -3.50 2.98 -10.54
N GLU A 597 -2.98 2.34 -11.59
CA GLU A 597 -1.76 2.79 -12.28
C GLU A 597 -1.98 4.05 -13.12
N LEU A 598 -3.23 4.39 -13.47
CA LEU A 598 -3.58 5.56 -14.29
C LEU A 598 -3.60 6.89 -13.51
N ILE A 599 -3.59 6.82 -12.18
CA ILE A 599 -3.75 7.98 -11.32
C ILE A 599 -2.48 8.80 -11.23
N ASP A 600 -1.33 8.12 -11.15
CA ASP A 600 -0.04 8.77 -11.14
C ASP A 600 0.53 8.83 -12.56
N VAL A 601 0.19 9.92 -13.25
CA VAL A 601 0.63 10.17 -14.62
C VAL A 601 2.15 10.19 -14.75
N THR A 602 2.87 10.63 -13.70
CA THR A 602 4.33 10.72 -13.72
C THR A 602 4.96 9.33 -13.75
N SER A 603 4.51 8.43 -12.88
CA SER A 603 5.02 7.06 -12.82
C SER A 603 4.51 6.20 -13.99
N LEU A 604 3.33 6.50 -14.54
CA LEU A 604 2.74 5.77 -15.66
C LEU A 604 3.64 5.82 -16.91
N TYR A 605 4.25 6.97 -17.20
CA TYR A 605 5.08 7.18 -18.39
C TYR A 605 6.59 7.07 -18.15
N ALA A 606 7.01 6.79 -16.92
CA ALA A 606 8.41 6.60 -16.53
C ALA A 606 8.62 5.22 -15.87
N PRO A 607 8.65 4.12 -16.66
CA PRO A 607 8.89 2.79 -16.11
C PRO A 607 10.22 2.74 -15.34
N PRO A 608 10.26 2.07 -14.17
CA PRO A 608 11.45 1.96 -13.34
C PRO A 608 12.52 1.09 -14.03
N ASP A 609 13.80 1.33 -13.74
CA ASP A 609 14.90 0.51 -14.25
C ASP A 609 14.91 -0.91 -13.63
N LYS A 610 15.76 -1.79 -14.14
CA LYS A 610 15.85 -3.19 -13.67
C LYS A 610 16.12 -3.28 -12.17
N GLN A 611 16.97 -2.42 -11.61
CA GLN A 611 17.33 -2.46 -10.20
C GLN A 611 16.14 -2.05 -9.30
N ALA A 612 15.42 -1.02 -9.71
CA ALA A 612 14.21 -0.59 -9.01
C ALA A 612 13.11 -1.67 -9.08
N LEU A 613 12.93 -2.32 -10.24
CA LEU A 613 12.03 -3.47 -10.39
C LEU A 613 12.37 -4.63 -9.44
N GLN A 614 13.65 -4.98 -9.32
CA GLN A 614 14.11 -6.04 -8.40
C GLN A 614 13.82 -5.67 -6.94
N GLN A 615 14.09 -4.42 -6.56
CA GLN A 615 13.83 -3.95 -5.19
C GLN A 615 12.33 -3.95 -4.87
N GLU A 616 11.51 -3.48 -5.80
CA GLU A 616 10.06 -3.43 -5.63
C GLU A 616 9.47 -4.85 -5.47
N LEU A 617 9.80 -5.78 -6.38
CA LEU A 617 9.31 -7.15 -6.28
C LEU A 617 9.77 -7.83 -4.99
N ARG A 618 11.04 -7.66 -4.62
CA ARG A 618 11.57 -8.20 -3.37
C ARG A 618 10.81 -7.68 -2.15
N GLN A 619 10.52 -6.38 -2.10
CA GLN A 619 9.72 -5.80 -1.01
C GLN A 619 8.30 -6.33 -0.98
N GLN A 620 7.70 -6.59 -2.14
CA GLN A 620 6.36 -7.17 -2.21
C GLN A 620 6.35 -8.62 -1.69
N LEU A 621 7.31 -9.45 -2.11
CA LEU A 621 7.40 -10.85 -1.68
C LEU A 621 7.77 -11.01 -0.20
N LEU A 622 8.61 -10.14 0.36
CA LEU A 622 8.97 -10.16 1.80
C LEU A 622 7.77 -9.91 2.74
N ARG A 623 6.65 -9.39 2.23
CA ARG A 623 5.42 -9.18 3.01
C ARG A 623 4.51 -10.40 3.04
N ILE A 624 4.82 -11.43 2.26
CA ILE A 624 4.02 -12.64 2.12
C ILE A 624 4.71 -13.73 2.93
N PRO A 625 3.98 -14.50 3.75
CA PRO A 625 4.54 -15.65 4.44
C PRO A 625 5.15 -16.65 3.44
N GLU A 626 6.31 -17.25 3.77
CA GLU A 626 7.03 -18.16 2.87
C GLU A 626 6.19 -19.39 2.49
N GLU A 627 5.27 -19.80 3.35
CA GLU A 627 4.36 -20.94 3.16
C GLU A 627 3.23 -20.62 2.15
N ASP A 628 2.89 -19.33 1.95
CA ASP A 628 1.79 -18.90 1.07
C ASP A 628 2.26 -18.69 -0.38
N VAL A 629 2.47 -19.84 -1.04
CA VAL A 629 2.87 -19.86 -2.47
C VAL A 629 1.79 -19.28 -3.36
N GLU A 630 0.51 -19.40 -3.01
CA GLU A 630 -0.61 -18.89 -3.82
C GLU A 630 -0.60 -17.36 -3.84
N GLN A 631 -0.46 -16.72 -2.69
CA GLN A 631 -0.34 -15.26 -2.60
C GLN A 631 0.92 -14.75 -3.31
N SER A 632 2.03 -15.49 -3.23
CA SER A 632 3.26 -15.18 -3.96
C SER A 632 3.07 -15.24 -5.48
N MET A 633 2.31 -16.23 -5.97
CA MET A 633 1.94 -16.34 -7.39
C MET A 633 1.09 -15.16 -7.86
N GLU A 634 0.12 -14.73 -7.07
CA GLU A 634 -0.71 -13.55 -7.37
C GLU A 634 0.12 -12.26 -7.36
N ALA A 635 1.05 -12.11 -6.43
CA ALA A 635 1.93 -10.94 -6.37
C ALA A 635 2.83 -10.83 -7.63
N LEU A 636 3.39 -11.94 -8.11
CA LEU A 636 4.16 -11.97 -9.35
C LEU A 636 3.32 -11.54 -10.56
N ARG A 637 2.06 -11.99 -10.65
CA ARG A 637 1.15 -11.64 -11.76
C ARG A 637 0.76 -10.19 -11.74
N TYR A 638 0.40 -9.69 -10.57
CA TYR A 638 0.08 -8.26 -10.41
C TYR A 638 1.29 -7.40 -10.80
N PHE A 639 2.47 -7.73 -10.29
CA PHE A 639 3.71 -7.03 -10.61
C PHE A 639 3.97 -6.99 -12.13
N LYS A 640 3.89 -8.16 -12.80
CA LYS A 640 4.02 -8.22 -14.27
C LYS A 640 3.03 -7.29 -14.97
N ASN A 641 1.74 -7.44 -14.64
CA ASN A 641 0.67 -6.75 -15.37
C ASN A 641 0.72 -5.24 -15.17
N ALA A 642 1.04 -4.78 -13.96
CA ALA A 642 1.22 -3.36 -13.66
C ALA A 642 2.38 -2.75 -14.46
N HIS A 643 3.55 -3.40 -14.44
CA HIS A 643 4.71 -2.86 -15.16
C HIS A 643 4.60 -2.99 -16.68
N VAL A 644 4.02 -4.06 -17.21
CA VAL A 644 3.75 -4.19 -18.65
C VAL A 644 2.75 -3.13 -19.11
N LEU A 645 1.73 -2.81 -18.28
CA LEU A 645 0.78 -1.74 -18.57
C LEU A 645 1.46 -0.37 -18.65
N ARG A 646 2.38 -0.06 -17.71
CA ARG A 646 3.18 1.19 -17.72
C ARG A 646 4.06 1.28 -18.97
N VAL A 647 4.72 0.19 -19.36
CA VAL A 647 5.52 0.15 -20.58
C VAL A 647 4.66 0.41 -21.82
N ALA A 648 3.48 -0.22 -21.90
CA ALA A 648 2.55 0.00 -23.01
C ALA A 648 2.02 1.44 -23.04
N ALA A 649 1.67 2.03 -21.91
CA ALA A 649 1.26 3.43 -21.85
C ALA A 649 2.38 4.37 -22.31
N ALA A 650 3.62 4.12 -21.90
CA ALA A 650 4.79 4.92 -22.29
C ALA A 650 5.13 4.75 -23.80
N GLU A 651 4.95 3.56 -24.38
CA GLU A 651 5.09 3.33 -25.82
C GLU A 651 4.01 4.06 -26.62
N ILE A 652 2.75 3.90 -26.22
CA ILE A 652 1.59 4.56 -26.86
C ILE A 652 1.72 6.08 -26.85
N SER A 653 2.23 6.65 -25.78
CA SER A 653 2.45 8.09 -25.66
C SER A 653 3.67 8.60 -26.42
N GLY A 654 4.53 7.71 -26.93
CA GLY A 654 5.80 8.06 -27.58
C GLY A 654 6.93 8.42 -26.59
N ALA A 655 6.76 8.22 -25.29
CA ALA A 655 7.77 8.47 -24.28
C ALA A 655 8.93 7.44 -24.33
N LEU A 656 8.66 6.24 -24.84
CA LEU A 656 9.66 5.18 -25.03
C LEU A 656 9.83 4.82 -26.49
N SER A 657 11.09 4.66 -26.91
CA SER A 657 11.43 4.08 -28.21
C SER A 657 11.27 2.54 -28.17
N LEU A 658 11.05 1.92 -29.34
CA LEU A 658 10.88 0.48 -29.49
C LEU A 658 11.93 -0.36 -28.74
N MET A 659 13.23 -0.01 -28.89
CA MET A 659 14.29 -0.78 -28.25
C MET A 659 14.21 -0.71 -26.74
N LYS A 660 13.86 0.45 -26.20
CA LYS A 660 13.65 0.63 -24.75
C LYS A 660 12.45 -0.17 -24.23
N VAL A 661 11.36 -0.21 -25.01
CA VAL A 661 10.21 -1.06 -24.68
C VAL A 661 10.63 -2.52 -24.53
N SER A 662 11.39 -3.04 -25.49
CA SER A 662 11.91 -4.42 -25.46
C SER A 662 12.84 -4.67 -24.27
N ASP A 663 13.72 -3.71 -23.95
CA ASP A 663 14.57 -3.76 -22.77
C ASP A 663 13.72 -3.92 -21.48
N TYR A 664 12.71 -3.05 -21.31
CA TYR A 664 11.86 -3.07 -20.12
C TYR A 664 11.03 -4.36 -20.02
N LEU A 665 10.41 -4.81 -21.10
CA LEU A 665 9.67 -6.08 -21.12
C LEU A 665 10.57 -7.26 -20.74
N THR A 666 11.84 -7.24 -21.20
CA THR A 666 12.82 -8.26 -20.86
C THR A 666 13.25 -8.15 -19.38
N TYR A 667 13.47 -6.95 -18.85
CA TYR A 667 13.81 -6.76 -17.43
C TYR A 667 12.69 -7.23 -16.50
N ILE A 668 11.43 -6.97 -16.86
CA ILE A 668 10.28 -7.48 -16.11
C ILE A 668 10.30 -9.02 -16.08
N ALA A 669 10.55 -9.67 -17.22
CA ALA A 669 10.62 -11.13 -17.28
C ALA A 669 11.78 -11.70 -16.45
N GLU A 670 12.96 -11.07 -16.50
CA GLU A 670 14.13 -11.49 -15.73
C GLU A 670 13.90 -11.37 -14.21
N VAL A 671 13.33 -10.25 -13.77
CA VAL A 671 13.03 -10.01 -12.35
C VAL A 671 11.97 -11.01 -11.83
N ILE A 672 10.99 -11.33 -12.66
CA ILE A 672 9.97 -12.34 -12.32
C ILE A 672 10.58 -13.75 -12.26
N LEU A 673 11.47 -14.10 -13.20
CA LEU A 673 12.16 -15.39 -13.18
C LEU A 673 13.06 -15.54 -11.96
N GLU A 674 13.72 -14.47 -11.52
CA GLU A 674 14.49 -14.44 -10.28
C GLU A 674 13.58 -14.70 -9.07
N GLY A 675 12.45 -13.99 -8.96
CA GLY A 675 11.47 -14.21 -7.89
C GLY A 675 10.86 -15.61 -7.91
N ALA A 676 10.53 -16.14 -9.09
CA ALA A 676 10.02 -17.51 -9.23
C ALA A 676 11.06 -18.56 -8.83
N LEU A 677 12.34 -18.34 -9.17
CA LEU A 677 13.44 -19.21 -8.75
C LEU A 677 13.64 -19.15 -7.24
N ASP A 678 13.54 -17.96 -6.62
CA ASP A 678 13.63 -17.78 -5.16
C ASP A 678 12.55 -18.59 -4.43
N ILE A 679 11.29 -18.42 -4.83
CA ILE A 679 10.14 -19.13 -4.26
C ILE A 679 10.32 -20.65 -4.43
N ALA A 680 10.65 -21.10 -5.65
CA ALA A 680 10.81 -22.53 -5.93
C ALA A 680 11.96 -23.14 -5.14
N TRP A 681 13.08 -22.44 -4.99
CA TRP A 681 14.24 -22.87 -4.22
C TRP A 681 13.92 -23.02 -2.74
N THR A 682 13.26 -22.02 -2.15
CA THR A 682 12.84 -22.06 -0.73
C THR A 682 11.94 -23.26 -0.47
N VAL A 683 10.86 -23.42 -1.24
CA VAL A 683 9.92 -24.54 -1.09
C VAL A 683 10.61 -25.90 -1.23
N MET A 684 11.54 -26.03 -2.18
CA MET A 684 12.26 -27.28 -2.39
C MET A 684 13.27 -27.58 -1.28
N SER A 685 13.99 -26.56 -0.81
CA SER A 685 14.99 -26.72 0.26
C SER A 685 14.35 -26.98 1.63
N GLU A 686 13.19 -26.41 1.90
CA GLU A 686 12.41 -26.73 3.11
C GLU A 686 11.96 -28.19 3.14
N LYS A 687 11.54 -28.71 2.00
CA LYS A 687 11.00 -30.08 1.90
C LYS A 687 12.08 -31.16 1.81
N HIS A 688 13.20 -30.88 1.16
CA HIS A 688 14.19 -31.89 0.78
C HIS A 688 15.62 -31.62 1.28
N GLY A 689 15.86 -30.48 1.93
CA GLY A 689 17.20 -29.99 2.21
C GLY A 689 17.86 -29.37 0.97
N THR A 690 19.10 -28.96 1.12
CA THR A 690 19.91 -28.29 0.07
C THR A 690 20.75 -29.32 -0.69
N PRO A 691 20.84 -29.24 -2.03
CA PRO A 691 21.74 -30.09 -2.81
C PRO A 691 23.19 -29.97 -2.35
N GLN A 692 23.96 -31.03 -2.36
CA GLN A 692 25.37 -31.05 -1.96
C GLN A 692 26.30 -30.95 -3.17
N GLN A 693 27.28 -30.07 -3.08
CA GLN A 693 28.35 -29.96 -4.08
C GLN A 693 29.44 -31.01 -3.87
N ALA A 694 29.73 -31.32 -2.61
CA ALA A 694 30.58 -32.43 -2.15
C ALA A 694 29.92 -33.04 -0.87
N PRO A 695 30.27 -34.24 -0.46
CA PRO A 695 29.71 -34.86 0.75
C PRO A 695 29.84 -33.94 1.97
N GLY A 696 28.71 -33.53 2.54
CA GLY A 696 28.61 -32.61 3.68
C GLY A 696 28.80 -31.10 3.32
N VAL A 697 28.95 -30.74 2.06
CA VAL A 697 29.08 -29.35 1.62
C VAL A 697 27.85 -28.96 0.81
N PRO A 698 26.93 -28.12 1.34
CA PRO A 698 25.76 -27.67 0.60
C PRO A 698 26.17 -26.79 -0.59
N CYS A 699 25.43 -26.87 -1.68
CA CYS A 699 25.66 -26.02 -2.83
C CYS A 699 25.12 -24.59 -2.59
N LYS A 700 25.84 -23.58 -3.10
CA LYS A 700 25.40 -22.18 -3.09
C LYS A 700 24.44 -21.88 -4.25
N ARG A 701 23.31 -22.62 -4.32
CA ARG A 701 22.28 -22.42 -5.36
C ARG A 701 22.87 -22.39 -6.79
N ASP A 702 23.66 -23.44 -7.11
CA ASP A 702 24.39 -23.54 -8.39
C ASP A 702 23.44 -23.99 -9.52
N PHE A 703 22.54 -23.08 -9.88
CA PHE A 703 21.51 -23.23 -10.89
C PHE A 703 21.35 -21.94 -11.68
N ILE A 704 21.16 -22.04 -12.99
CA ILE A 704 20.90 -20.91 -13.89
C ILE A 704 19.72 -21.20 -14.80
N VAL A 705 19.02 -20.12 -15.17
CA VAL A 705 17.98 -20.10 -16.20
C VAL A 705 18.54 -19.41 -17.42
N LEU A 706 18.62 -20.14 -18.52
CA LEU A 706 19.00 -19.61 -19.81
C LEU A 706 17.77 -19.14 -20.57
N GLY A 707 17.86 -17.99 -21.21
CA GLY A 707 16.88 -17.50 -22.17
C GLY A 707 17.43 -17.62 -23.58
N TYR A 708 16.60 -18.10 -24.47
CA TYR A 708 16.83 -18.23 -25.91
C TYR A 708 15.90 -17.28 -26.67
N GLY A 709 15.97 -17.27 -27.98
CA GLY A 709 15.03 -16.54 -28.82
C GLY A 709 14.94 -15.05 -28.51
N LYS A 710 13.72 -14.54 -28.30
CA LYS A 710 13.48 -13.12 -28.01
C LYS A 710 13.98 -12.71 -26.62
N VAL A 711 13.75 -13.54 -25.59
CA VAL A 711 14.20 -13.21 -24.23
C VAL A 711 15.72 -13.26 -24.13
N GLY A 712 16.37 -14.19 -24.82
CA GLY A 712 17.82 -14.27 -24.92
C GLY A 712 18.42 -13.07 -25.63
N GLY A 713 17.80 -12.57 -26.71
CA GLY A 713 18.20 -11.41 -27.47
C GLY A 713 17.82 -10.05 -26.91
N ILE A 714 17.21 -9.97 -25.71
CA ILE A 714 16.68 -8.72 -25.13
C ILE A 714 15.64 -8.05 -26.06
N GLU A 715 14.79 -8.85 -26.67
CA GLU A 715 13.90 -8.44 -27.74
C GLU A 715 12.45 -8.89 -27.48
N LEU A 716 12.02 -8.98 -26.21
CA LEU A 716 10.65 -9.34 -25.88
C LEU A 716 9.63 -8.33 -26.43
N SER A 717 8.47 -8.82 -26.78
CA SER A 717 7.29 -8.05 -27.16
C SER A 717 6.10 -8.46 -26.30
N TYR A 718 4.99 -7.72 -26.37
CA TYR A 718 3.75 -8.05 -25.65
C TYR A 718 3.28 -9.45 -26.01
N GLY A 719 2.94 -10.23 -24.97
CA GLY A 719 2.45 -11.60 -25.18
C GLY A 719 3.46 -12.61 -25.71
N SER A 720 4.79 -12.29 -25.67
CA SER A 720 5.82 -13.26 -26.03
C SER A 720 5.91 -14.38 -25.01
N ASP A 721 6.07 -15.60 -25.48
CA ASP A 721 6.52 -16.76 -24.74
C ASP A 721 8.00 -16.62 -24.32
N LEU A 722 8.40 -17.42 -23.33
CA LEU A 722 9.78 -17.51 -22.87
C LEU A 722 10.39 -18.84 -23.29
N ASP A 723 11.37 -18.79 -24.21
CA ASP A 723 12.21 -19.93 -24.57
C ASP A 723 13.26 -20.14 -23.46
N LEU A 724 13.11 -21.16 -22.61
CA LEU A 724 13.96 -21.36 -21.43
C LEU A 724 14.70 -22.70 -21.48
N VAL A 725 15.91 -22.72 -20.92
CA VAL A 725 16.67 -23.95 -20.64
C VAL A 725 17.27 -23.85 -19.24
N PHE A 726 17.19 -24.92 -18.46
CA PHE A 726 17.65 -24.97 -17.09
C PHE A 726 18.96 -25.78 -16.97
N ILE A 727 19.95 -25.21 -16.28
CA ILE A 727 21.26 -25.83 -16.08
C ILE A 727 21.67 -25.74 -14.62
N HIS A 728 22.27 -26.83 -14.11
CA HIS A 728 22.92 -26.88 -12.80
C HIS A 728 24.42 -27.18 -12.92
N GLY A 729 25.21 -26.72 -11.91
CA GLY A 729 26.65 -26.95 -11.85
C GLY A 729 27.09 -28.06 -10.90
N VAL A 730 26.17 -28.75 -10.24
CA VAL A 730 26.42 -29.65 -9.11
C VAL A 730 26.59 -31.11 -9.58
N ASN A 731 27.32 -31.90 -8.81
CA ASN A 731 27.46 -33.33 -9.08
C ASN A 731 26.10 -34.06 -8.87
N SER A 732 25.63 -34.69 -9.93
CA SER A 732 24.33 -35.39 -9.96
C SER A 732 24.26 -36.67 -9.11
N SER A 733 25.39 -37.27 -8.74
CA SER A 733 25.46 -38.52 -7.97
C SER A 733 25.32 -38.34 -6.45
N LEU A 734 25.25 -37.09 -5.97
CA LEU A 734 25.06 -36.80 -4.55
C LEU A 734 23.57 -36.50 -4.26
N SER A 735 23.22 -36.64 -2.97
CA SER A 735 21.87 -36.35 -2.46
C SER A 735 21.85 -35.03 -1.68
N THR A 736 20.65 -34.48 -1.45
CA THR A 736 20.46 -33.31 -0.59
C THR A 736 20.79 -33.65 0.87
N ASP A 737 21.07 -32.61 1.67
CA ASP A 737 21.39 -32.69 3.10
C ASP A 737 20.15 -32.77 4.02
N GLY A 738 19.00 -33.15 3.49
CA GLY A 738 17.74 -33.22 4.25
C GLY A 738 17.84 -34.18 5.42
N ASP A 739 17.39 -33.74 6.61
CA ASP A 739 17.31 -34.58 7.81
C ASP A 739 15.87 -35.09 8.01
N PRO A 740 15.64 -36.41 7.90
CA PRO A 740 14.32 -36.99 8.15
C PRO A 740 13.76 -36.73 9.55
N ALA A 741 14.62 -36.52 10.57
CA ALA A 741 14.18 -36.14 11.91
C ALA A 741 13.57 -34.76 12.00
N LEU A 742 13.94 -33.87 11.06
CA LEU A 742 13.37 -32.54 10.90
C LEU A 742 12.25 -32.50 9.83
N GLY A 743 11.76 -33.65 9.37
CA GLY A 743 10.72 -33.75 8.34
C GLY A 743 11.22 -33.54 6.92
N LYS A 744 12.53 -33.33 6.69
CA LYS A 744 13.12 -33.12 5.37
C LYS A 744 13.57 -34.44 4.76
N LYS A 745 12.94 -34.86 3.67
CA LYS A 745 13.28 -36.12 2.97
C LYS A 745 14.41 -35.89 1.98
N PRO A 746 15.62 -36.44 2.19
CA PRO A 746 16.70 -36.29 1.22
C PRO A 746 16.36 -36.98 -0.11
N ILE A 747 16.77 -36.38 -1.20
CA ILE A 747 16.61 -36.86 -2.59
C ILE A 747 17.90 -36.62 -3.37
N ASP A 748 18.09 -37.40 -4.45
CA ASP A 748 19.23 -37.16 -5.34
C ASP A 748 19.23 -35.76 -5.92
N ASN A 749 20.42 -35.16 -6.05
CA ASN A 749 20.58 -33.83 -6.60
C ASN A 749 19.90 -33.68 -7.98
N GLN A 750 20.02 -34.67 -8.85
CA GLN A 750 19.37 -34.64 -10.16
C GLN A 750 17.83 -34.58 -10.04
N VAL A 751 17.25 -35.34 -9.10
CA VAL A 751 15.81 -35.30 -8.82
C VAL A 751 15.40 -33.97 -8.23
N PHE A 752 16.23 -33.40 -7.34
CA PHE A 752 15.98 -32.07 -6.77
C PHE A 752 15.88 -31.01 -7.87
N PHE A 753 16.89 -30.94 -8.76
CA PHE A 753 16.89 -29.92 -9.83
C PHE A 753 15.79 -30.16 -10.86
N ALA A 754 15.46 -31.41 -11.19
CA ALA A 754 14.32 -31.68 -12.07
C ALA A 754 12.99 -31.19 -11.46
N ARG A 755 12.76 -31.43 -10.15
CA ARG A 755 11.59 -30.92 -9.44
C ARG A 755 11.61 -29.39 -9.29
N LEU A 756 12.77 -28.80 -9.07
CA LEU A 756 12.93 -27.33 -9.05
C LEU A 756 12.49 -26.73 -10.38
N GLY A 757 12.98 -27.26 -11.51
CA GLY A 757 12.57 -26.83 -12.84
C GLY A 757 11.06 -27.00 -13.07
N GLN A 758 10.48 -28.13 -12.67
CA GLN A 758 9.03 -28.35 -12.73
C GLN A 758 8.27 -27.30 -11.90
N LYS A 759 8.76 -26.97 -10.70
CA LYS A 759 8.11 -25.97 -9.83
C LYS A 759 8.18 -24.57 -10.44
N ILE A 760 9.31 -24.19 -11.04
CA ILE A 760 9.46 -22.91 -11.77
C ILE A 760 8.44 -22.84 -12.92
N ILE A 761 8.37 -23.86 -13.77
CA ILE A 761 7.41 -23.92 -14.88
C ILE A 761 5.97 -23.84 -14.34
N HIS A 762 5.68 -24.54 -13.26
CA HIS A 762 4.36 -24.46 -12.62
C HIS A 762 4.01 -23.03 -12.19
N LEU A 763 4.93 -22.31 -11.53
CA LEU A 763 4.73 -20.92 -11.11
C LEU A 763 4.45 -20.01 -12.31
N LEU A 764 5.13 -20.22 -13.45
CA LEU A 764 5.00 -19.42 -14.65
C LEU A 764 3.75 -19.74 -15.47
N ASN A 765 3.45 -21.03 -15.67
CA ASN A 765 2.39 -21.50 -16.58
C ASN A 765 1.00 -21.63 -15.95
N THR A 766 0.92 -21.79 -14.62
CA THR A 766 -0.38 -21.97 -13.97
C THR A 766 -1.26 -20.73 -14.17
N SER A 767 -2.47 -20.92 -14.66
CA SER A 767 -3.47 -19.86 -14.74
C SER A 767 -4.20 -19.70 -13.43
N THR A 768 -4.27 -18.45 -12.92
CA THR A 768 -5.04 -18.07 -11.73
C THR A 768 -6.12 -17.07 -12.10
N THR A 769 -6.82 -16.52 -11.13
CA THR A 769 -7.80 -15.44 -11.34
C THR A 769 -7.19 -14.21 -12.02
N SER A 770 -5.90 -13.94 -11.77
CA SER A 770 -5.11 -12.86 -12.40
C SER A 770 -4.44 -13.28 -13.73
N GLY A 771 -4.79 -14.43 -14.28
CA GLY A 771 -4.27 -14.97 -15.54
C GLY A 771 -2.98 -15.78 -15.38
N GLN A 772 -2.30 -16.00 -16.50
CA GLN A 772 -1.03 -16.72 -16.60
C GLN A 772 0.15 -15.74 -16.54
N LEU A 773 1.23 -16.16 -15.88
CA LEU A 773 2.41 -15.29 -15.75
C LEU A 773 3.17 -15.21 -17.10
N TYR A 774 3.69 -16.33 -17.59
CA TYR A 774 4.29 -16.45 -18.93
C TYR A 774 4.03 -17.84 -19.47
N GLU A 775 3.84 -17.94 -20.77
CA GLU A 775 3.94 -19.20 -21.50
C GLU A 775 5.41 -19.57 -21.66
N VAL A 776 5.76 -20.84 -21.34
CA VAL A 776 7.17 -21.28 -21.31
C VAL A 776 7.38 -22.38 -22.36
N ASP A 777 8.34 -22.16 -23.26
CA ASP A 777 8.82 -23.15 -24.22
C ASP A 777 10.17 -23.74 -23.77
N MET A 778 10.22 -25.06 -23.61
CA MET A 778 11.39 -25.79 -23.18
C MET A 778 11.99 -26.67 -24.28
N ARG A 779 11.56 -26.50 -25.55
CA ARG A 779 11.95 -27.38 -26.66
C ARG A 779 13.41 -27.21 -27.11
N LEU A 780 14.05 -26.09 -26.75
CA LEU A 780 15.44 -25.80 -27.05
C LEU A 780 16.44 -26.45 -26.08
N ARG A 781 15.98 -27.22 -25.11
CA ARG A 781 16.85 -27.99 -24.22
C ARG A 781 17.51 -29.18 -24.94
N PRO A 782 18.68 -29.70 -24.49
CA PRO A 782 19.35 -30.85 -25.08
C PRO A 782 18.41 -32.02 -25.37
N SER A 783 18.44 -32.55 -26.57
CA SER A 783 17.53 -33.61 -27.09
C SER A 783 16.03 -33.21 -27.09
N GLY A 784 15.70 -31.93 -27.00
CA GLY A 784 14.32 -31.44 -27.07
C GLY A 784 13.40 -32.07 -26.05
N ASN A 785 12.19 -32.45 -26.48
CA ASN A 785 11.17 -33.01 -25.57
C ASN A 785 11.54 -34.41 -25.00
N SER A 786 12.49 -35.15 -25.60
CA SER A 786 12.96 -36.43 -25.10
C SER A 786 14.09 -36.30 -24.07
N GLY A 787 14.69 -35.11 -23.93
CA GLY A 787 15.80 -34.87 -23.02
C GLY A 787 15.35 -34.49 -21.59
N LEU A 788 16.32 -34.46 -20.69
CA LEU A 788 16.09 -34.05 -19.29
C LEU A 788 15.61 -32.60 -19.22
N LEU A 789 14.71 -32.33 -18.31
CA LEU A 789 14.19 -30.98 -18.08
C LEU A 789 15.29 -30.02 -17.59
N VAL A 790 16.18 -30.51 -16.75
CA VAL A 790 17.34 -29.79 -16.23
C VAL A 790 18.58 -30.62 -16.50
N SER A 791 19.57 -30.01 -17.12
CA SER A 791 20.84 -30.65 -17.48
C SER A 791 21.99 -30.13 -16.61
N SER A 792 23.03 -30.95 -16.38
CA SER A 792 24.28 -30.41 -15.84
C SER A 792 25.03 -29.62 -16.91
N LEU A 793 25.85 -28.62 -16.54
CA LEU A 793 26.62 -27.83 -17.47
C LEU A 793 27.57 -28.73 -18.33
N SER A 794 28.13 -29.79 -17.72
CA SER A 794 28.97 -30.72 -18.45
C SER A 794 28.23 -31.53 -19.52
N ALA A 795 27.02 -32.03 -19.16
CA ALA A 795 26.18 -32.73 -20.13
C ALA A 795 25.69 -31.81 -21.25
N PHE A 796 25.34 -30.56 -20.90
CA PHE A 796 25.00 -29.55 -21.89
C PHE A 796 26.16 -29.28 -22.86
N ARG A 797 27.38 -29.09 -22.34
CA ARG A 797 28.59 -28.87 -23.15
C ARG A 797 28.85 -30.06 -24.09
N ASP A 798 28.85 -31.29 -23.55
CA ASP A 798 29.09 -32.48 -24.32
C ASP A 798 28.07 -32.69 -25.44
N TYR A 799 26.78 -32.42 -25.16
CA TYR A 799 25.73 -32.44 -26.16
C TYR A 799 25.94 -31.41 -27.26
N GLN A 800 26.23 -30.16 -26.90
CA GLN A 800 26.44 -29.09 -27.88
C GLN A 800 27.68 -29.33 -28.78
N LEU A 801 28.70 -29.99 -28.27
CA LEU A 801 29.90 -30.28 -29.02
C LEU A 801 29.79 -31.51 -29.94
N LYS A 802 28.95 -32.51 -29.61
CA LYS A 802 28.91 -33.81 -30.26
C LYS A 802 27.62 -34.13 -31.04
N ASP A 803 26.48 -33.74 -30.47
CA ASP A 803 25.17 -34.26 -30.91
C ASP A 803 24.21 -33.17 -31.42
N ALA A 804 24.51 -31.88 -31.14
CA ALA A 804 23.63 -30.77 -31.49
C ALA A 804 23.64 -30.49 -33.00
N TRP A 805 22.50 -30.14 -33.52
CA TRP A 805 22.30 -29.73 -34.90
C TRP A 805 22.69 -28.26 -35.13
N THR A 806 22.98 -27.90 -36.38
CA THR A 806 23.34 -26.51 -36.75
C THR A 806 22.28 -25.49 -36.29
N TRP A 807 21.01 -25.82 -36.38
CA TRP A 807 19.95 -24.92 -35.94
C TRP A 807 19.94 -24.72 -34.42
N GLU A 808 20.42 -25.67 -33.59
CA GLU A 808 20.58 -25.51 -32.16
C GLU A 808 21.73 -24.55 -31.83
N HIS A 809 22.80 -24.60 -32.63
CA HIS A 809 23.89 -23.63 -32.57
C HIS A 809 23.42 -22.20 -32.99
N GLN A 810 22.56 -22.10 -34.02
CA GLN A 810 21.91 -20.83 -34.36
C GLN A 810 21.12 -20.28 -33.19
N ALA A 811 20.32 -21.12 -32.53
CA ALA A 811 19.57 -20.73 -31.32
C ALA A 811 20.52 -20.28 -30.19
N LEU A 812 21.68 -21.00 -30.01
CA LEU A 812 22.67 -20.68 -28.99
C LEU A 812 23.36 -19.31 -29.21
N VAL A 813 23.41 -18.78 -30.43
CA VAL A 813 23.90 -17.41 -30.71
C VAL A 813 23.10 -16.40 -29.87
N ARG A 814 21.80 -16.63 -29.70
CA ARG A 814 20.89 -15.77 -28.98
C ARG A 814 20.64 -16.21 -27.53
N ALA A 815 21.46 -17.12 -26.97
CA ALA A 815 21.31 -17.61 -25.64
C ALA A 815 22.13 -16.79 -24.64
N ARG A 816 21.52 -16.48 -23.49
CA ARG A 816 22.18 -15.83 -22.34
C ARG A 816 21.55 -16.27 -21.02
N VAL A 817 22.28 -16.08 -19.92
CA VAL A 817 21.76 -16.32 -18.58
C VAL A 817 20.83 -15.16 -18.17
N LEU A 818 19.61 -15.50 -17.74
CA LEU A 818 18.61 -14.54 -17.28
C LEU A 818 18.69 -14.33 -15.77
N THR A 819 18.85 -15.42 -15.02
CA THR A 819 18.98 -15.41 -13.55
C THR A 819 19.71 -16.65 -13.04
N GLY A 820 20.21 -16.59 -11.81
CA GLY A 820 20.86 -17.68 -11.09
C GLY A 820 22.29 -17.39 -10.62
N SER A 821 23.09 -18.45 -10.42
CA SER A 821 24.46 -18.37 -9.89
C SER A 821 25.42 -17.62 -10.83
N ARG A 822 26.08 -16.57 -10.35
CA ARG A 822 27.09 -15.82 -11.13
C ARG A 822 28.29 -16.67 -11.52
N GLU A 823 28.71 -17.60 -10.67
CA GLU A 823 29.84 -18.49 -10.94
C GLU A 823 29.48 -19.45 -12.08
N LEU A 824 28.31 -20.04 -12.05
CA LEU A 824 27.82 -20.93 -13.11
C LEU A 824 27.55 -20.16 -14.40
N GLN A 825 27.12 -18.90 -14.33
CA GLN A 825 26.96 -18.02 -15.48
C GLN A 825 28.31 -17.82 -16.23
N GLN A 826 29.39 -17.54 -15.50
CA GLN A 826 30.73 -17.38 -16.11
C GLN A 826 31.20 -18.67 -16.77
N ARG A 827 30.95 -19.81 -16.13
CA ARG A 827 31.27 -21.13 -16.70
C ARG A 827 30.46 -21.42 -17.96
N PHE A 828 29.17 -21.10 -17.95
CA PHE A 828 28.29 -21.25 -19.12
C PHE A 828 28.77 -20.37 -20.27
N GLU A 829 29.13 -19.11 -20.02
CA GLU A 829 29.62 -18.22 -21.07
C GLU A 829 30.92 -18.77 -21.73
N GLY A 830 31.81 -19.39 -20.95
CA GLY A 830 32.96 -20.11 -21.48
C GLY A 830 32.57 -21.27 -22.41
N VAL A 831 31.55 -22.06 -21.99
CA VAL A 831 31.03 -23.16 -22.85
C VAL A 831 30.40 -22.62 -24.13
N ARG A 832 29.61 -21.53 -24.00
CA ARG A 832 28.99 -20.86 -25.15
C ARG A 832 30.04 -20.39 -26.17
N GLN A 833 31.09 -19.73 -25.70
CA GLN A 833 32.19 -19.28 -26.55
C GLN A 833 32.94 -20.44 -27.19
N GLU A 834 33.20 -21.54 -26.47
CA GLU A 834 33.83 -22.75 -26.99
C GLU A 834 32.98 -23.37 -28.11
N VAL A 835 31.68 -23.50 -27.93
CA VAL A 835 30.77 -24.10 -28.93
C VAL A 835 30.61 -23.21 -30.16
N LEU A 836 30.37 -21.92 -29.99
CA LEU A 836 30.13 -20.98 -31.10
C LEU A 836 31.42 -20.65 -31.86
N GLY A 837 32.55 -20.64 -31.16
CA GLY A 837 33.87 -20.35 -31.73
C GLY A 837 34.50 -21.54 -32.47
N GLN A 838 33.82 -22.67 -32.66
CA GLN A 838 34.32 -23.76 -33.50
C GLN A 838 34.46 -23.35 -34.95
N SER A 839 35.56 -23.75 -35.60
CA SER A 839 35.73 -23.56 -37.04
C SER A 839 34.76 -24.45 -37.82
N ARG A 840 34.03 -23.84 -38.74
CA ARG A 840 32.99 -24.51 -39.55
C ARG A 840 33.30 -24.35 -41.05
N GLU A 841 32.99 -25.36 -41.83
CA GLU A 841 33.02 -25.25 -43.28
C GLU A 841 31.87 -24.33 -43.76
N GLN A 842 32.23 -23.15 -44.25
CA GLN A 842 31.27 -22.10 -44.59
C GLN A 842 30.24 -22.53 -45.65
N SER A 843 30.65 -23.27 -46.68
CA SER A 843 29.79 -23.79 -47.74
C SER A 843 28.69 -24.71 -47.18
N LYS A 844 29.08 -25.65 -46.32
CA LYS A 844 28.17 -26.58 -45.68
C LYS A 844 27.23 -25.85 -44.69
N LEU A 845 27.76 -24.97 -43.88
CA LEU A 845 26.96 -24.17 -42.90
C LEU A 845 25.91 -23.33 -43.62
N ARG A 846 26.29 -22.66 -44.73
CA ARG A 846 25.37 -21.85 -45.53
C ARG A 846 24.21 -22.68 -46.07
N LEU A 847 24.48 -23.85 -46.64
CA LEU A 847 23.46 -24.77 -47.13
C LEU A 847 22.50 -25.21 -46.00
N GLU A 848 23.01 -25.61 -44.84
CA GLU A 848 22.20 -26.07 -43.71
C GLU A 848 21.29 -24.95 -43.18
N VAL A 849 21.81 -23.73 -43.05
CA VAL A 849 21.05 -22.58 -42.60
C VAL A 849 19.96 -22.19 -43.60
N ARG A 850 20.33 -22.14 -44.88
CA ARG A 850 19.39 -21.85 -45.99
C ARG A 850 18.26 -22.88 -46.05
N ASP A 851 18.60 -24.16 -46.06
CA ASP A 851 17.62 -25.24 -46.17
C ASP A 851 16.63 -25.25 -44.97
N MET A 852 17.13 -24.99 -43.80
CA MET A 852 16.28 -24.83 -42.59
C MET A 852 15.33 -23.66 -42.76
N ARG A 853 15.81 -22.51 -43.22
CA ARG A 853 14.99 -21.33 -43.45
C ARG A 853 13.92 -21.56 -44.52
N LEU A 854 14.23 -22.23 -45.60
CA LEU A 854 13.27 -22.59 -46.63
C LEU A 854 12.17 -23.50 -46.08
N LYS A 855 12.51 -24.55 -45.33
CA LYS A 855 11.56 -25.43 -44.68
C LYS A 855 10.62 -24.65 -43.74
N MET A 856 11.17 -23.75 -42.93
CA MET A 856 10.35 -22.93 -42.02
C MET A 856 9.35 -22.04 -42.79
N ARG A 857 9.80 -21.41 -43.87
CA ARG A 857 8.95 -20.55 -44.71
C ARG A 857 7.85 -21.33 -45.38
N ASP A 858 8.11 -22.54 -45.90
CA ASP A 858 7.11 -23.39 -46.54
C ASP A 858 6.01 -23.83 -45.57
N HIS A 859 6.34 -24.00 -44.28
CA HIS A 859 5.39 -24.42 -43.26
C HIS A 859 4.64 -23.26 -42.62
N LEU A 860 5.27 -22.12 -42.40
CA LEU A 860 4.78 -21.04 -41.54
C LEU A 860 4.53 -19.73 -42.30
N GLY A 861 4.95 -19.61 -43.54
CA GLY A 861 4.73 -18.41 -44.34
C GLY A 861 3.27 -18.25 -44.81
N SER A 862 2.95 -17.07 -45.31
CA SER A 862 1.62 -16.75 -45.84
C SER A 862 1.34 -17.58 -47.10
N LYS A 863 0.08 -18.08 -47.19
CA LYS A 863 -0.40 -18.79 -48.38
C LYS A 863 -1.19 -17.82 -49.23
N ASN A 864 -0.51 -17.13 -50.14
CA ASN A 864 -1.15 -16.24 -51.10
C ASN A 864 -1.87 -17.03 -52.18
N THR A 865 -3.17 -16.89 -52.32
CA THR A 865 -4.01 -17.54 -53.33
C THR A 865 -4.25 -16.61 -54.53
N GLY A 866 -3.24 -16.36 -55.33
CA GLY A 866 -3.34 -15.91 -56.73
C GLY A 866 -4.03 -14.57 -57.08
N ASN A 867 -4.59 -13.81 -56.12
CA ASN A 867 -5.20 -12.52 -56.38
C ASN A 867 -4.33 -11.41 -55.80
N GLU A 868 -3.72 -10.59 -56.68
CA GLU A 868 -2.76 -9.53 -56.22
C GLU A 868 -3.39 -8.48 -55.29
N ALA A 869 -4.72 -8.28 -55.35
CA ALA A 869 -5.43 -7.31 -54.54
C ALA A 869 -5.60 -7.77 -53.06
N ASP A 870 -5.58 -9.09 -52.83
CA ASP A 870 -5.80 -9.71 -51.53
C ASP A 870 -4.50 -10.33 -50.97
N ALA A 871 -3.35 -10.02 -51.60
CA ALA A 871 -2.06 -10.56 -51.17
C ALA A 871 -1.66 -10.03 -49.79
N VAL A 872 -1.24 -10.93 -48.92
CA VAL A 872 -0.85 -10.64 -47.55
C VAL A 872 0.61 -11.00 -47.32
N PHE A 873 1.22 -10.33 -46.36
CA PHE A 873 2.61 -10.55 -45.95
C PHE A 873 2.71 -10.83 -44.46
N ASN A 874 3.31 -11.95 -44.10
CA ASN A 874 3.62 -12.27 -42.71
C ASN A 874 4.98 -11.66 -42.35
N LEU A 875 4.98 -10.61 -41.49
CA LEU A 875 6.15 -9.86 -41.05
C LEU A 875 7.28 -10.76 -40.54
N LYS A 876 6.95 -11.89 -39.95
CA LYS A 876 7.92 -12.79 -39.33
C LYS A 876 8.44 -13.82 -40.35
N GLN A 877 7.56 -14.47 -41.10
CA GLN A 877 7.88 -15.72 -41.79
C GLN A 877 8.11 -15.58 -43.31
N ASP A 878 7.61 -14.54 -43.94
CA ASP A 878 7.73 -14.42 -45.40
C ASP A 878 9.09 -13.92 -45.81
N ARG A 879 9.38 -14.04 -47.10
CA ARG A 879 10.66 -13.65 -47.71
C ARG A 879 10.91 -12.16 -47.50
N GLY A 880 12.11 -11.81 -47.01
CA GLY A 880 12.45 -10.45 -46.64
C GLY A 880 11.91 -10.01 -45.27
N GLY A 881 11.32 -10.92 -44.49
CA GLY A 881 10.80 -10.65 -43.16
C GLY A 881 11.84 -10.79 -42.03
N ILE A 882 11.37 -10.71 -40.78
CA ILE A 882 12.23 -10.69 -39.57
C ILE A 882 13.16 -11.91 -39.53
N VAL A 883 12.64 -13.12 -39.81
CA VAL A 883 13.42 -14.37 -39.69
C VAL A 883 14.56 -14.43 -40.69
N ASP A 884 14.42 -13.82 -41.89
CA ASP A 884 15.55 -13.75 -42.83
C ASP A 884 16.72 -12.94 -42.25
N ILE A 885 16.42 -11.82 -41.60
CA ILE A 885 17.44 -11.01 -40.92
C ILE A 885 18.09 -11.80 -39.78
N GLU A 886 17.26 -12.45 -38.92
CA GLU A 886 17.76 -13.27 -37.81
C GLU A 886 18.67 -14.41 -38.26
N PHE A 887 18.28 -15.13 -39.31
CA PHE A 887 19.09 -16.24 -39.85
C PHE A 887 20.37 -15.76 -40.48
N LEU A 888 20.36 -14.62 -41.17
CA LEU A 888 21.54 -14.00 -41.75
C LEU A 888 22.53 -13.59 -40.65
N VAL A 889 22.06 -12.95 -39.59
CA VAL A 889 22.87 -12.57 -38.41
C VAL A 889 23.47 -13.81 -37.72
N GLN A 890 22.69 -14.86 -37.53
CA GLN A 890 23.13 -16.13 -36.95
C GLN A 890 24.14 -16.85 -37.83
N TYR A 891 23.93 -16.84 -39.14
CA TYR A 891 24.91 -17.38 -40.10
C TYR A 891 26.27 -16.66 -40.01
N LEU A 892 26.27 -15.32 -40.04
CA LEU A 892 27.50 -14.52 -39.92
C LEU A 892 28.23 -14.82 -38.61
N ALA A 893 27.50 -14.88 -37.51
CA ALA A 893 28.05 -15.22 -36.19
C ALA A 893 28.73 -16.61 -36.23
N LEU A 894 28.03 -17.64 -36.72
CA LEU A 894 28.57 -19.02 -36.75
C LEU A 894 29.70 -19.21 -37.77
N ALA A 895 29.63 -18.50 -38.88
CA ALA A 895 30.63 -18.65 -39.96
C ALA A 895 31.98 -18.02 -39.58
N TYR A 896 31.96 -16.93 -38.80
CA TYR A 896 33.17 -16.12 -38.60
C TYR A 896 33.61 -16.00 -37.15
N ALA A 897 32.84 -16.56 -36.14
CA ALA A 897 33.18 -16.44 -34.74
C ALA A 897 34.53 -17.05 -34.35
N ALA A 898 34.98 -18.08 -35.04
CA ALA A 898 36.29 -18.71 -34.82
C ALA A 898 37.46 -17.71 -35.02
N GLU A 899 37.36 -16.85 -36.02
CA GLU A 899 38.35 -15.83 -36.36
C GLU A 899 38.03 -14.48 -35.69
N MET A 900 36.76 -14.20 -35.49
CA MET A 900 36.20 -12.92 -35.00
C MET A 900 35.31 -13.11 -33.80
N PRO A 901 35.80 -13.41 -32.59
CA PRO A 901 34.98 -13.70 -31.42
C PRO A 901 34.06 -12.54 -30.96
N ALA A 902 34.29 -11.33 -31.45
CA ALA A 902 33.44 -10.17 -31.17
C ALA A 902 31.99 -10.36 -31.65
N LEU A 903 31.76 -11.18 -32.68
CA LEU A 903 30.44 -11.48 -33.25
C LEU A 903 29.51 -12.24 -32.29
N ILE A 904 30.08 -12.99 -31.35
CA ILE A 904 29.32 -13.77 -30.36
C ILE A 904 29.27 -13.13 -28.96
N ARG A 905 29.82 -11.90 -28.85
CA ARG A 905 29.81 -11.16 -27.59
C ARG A 905 28.40 -10.77 -27.13
N PHE A 906 27.58 -10.39 -28.11
CA PHE A 906 26.19 -9.97 -27.87
C PHE A 906 25.22 -11.04 -28.38
N THR A 907 23.97 -10.96 -27.89
CA THR A 907 22.92 -11.92 -28.24
C THR A 907 21.78 -11.32 -29.05
N ASP A 908 21.74 -9.99 -29.17
CA ASP A 908 20.73 -9.28 -29.95
C ASP A 908 21.21 -8.98 -31.36
N ASN A 909 20.24 -8.97 -32.30
CA ASN A 909 20.55 -8.83 -33.71
C ASN A 909 21.22 -7.48 -34.08
N ILE A 910 20.82 -6.38 -33.44
CA ILE A 910 21.33 -5.04 -33.74
C ILE A 910 22.83 -4.95 -33.41
N ARG A 911 23.24 -5.36 -32.21
CA ARG A 911 24.67 -5.31 -31.82
C ARG A 911 25.54 -6.31 -32.55
N ILE A 912 24.98 -7.44 -33.00
CA ILE A 912 25.70 -8.37 -33.85
C ILE A 912 25.91 -7.76 -35.26
N LEU A 913 24.90 -7.05 -35.82
CA LEU A 913 25.05 -6.30 -37.07
C LEU A 913 26.08 -5.17 -36.95
N ASP A 914 26.10 -4.44 -35.83
CA ASP A 914 27.12 -3.43 -35.56
C ASP A 914 28.52 -4.03 -35.52
N ALA A 915 28.69 -5.20 -34.90
CA ALA A 915 29.95 -5.93 -34.88
C ALA A 915 30.35 -6.42 -36.29
N ALA A 916 29.40 -6.91 -37.09
CA ALA A 916 29.65 -7.36 -38.47
C ALA A 916 30.07 -6.20 -39.39
N GLU A 917 29.52 -5.02 -39.22
CA GLU A 917 29.94 -3.79 -39.92
C GLU A 917 31.35 -3.38 -39.50
N GLN A 918 31.63 -3.30 -38.19
CA GLN A 918 32.94 -2.95 -37.65
C GLN A 918 34.06 -3.90 -38.13
N LEU A 919 33.71 -5.17 -38.27
CA LEU A 919 34.62 -6.23 -38.77
C LEU A 919 34.66 -6.33 -40.29
N GLN A 920 33.99 -5.43 -41.00
CA GLN A 920 33.94 -5.37 -42.48
C GLN A 920 33.34 -6.63 -43.14
N LEU A 921 32.51 -7.40 -42.43
CA LEU A 921 31.79 -8.54 -43.00
C LEU A 921 30.51 -8.10 -43.75
N LEU A 922 29.97 -6.96 -43.40
CA LEU A 922 28.90 -6.26 -44.11
C LEU A 922 29.37 -4.84 -44.46
N CYS A 923 29.00 -4.35 -45.63
CA CYS A 923 29.21 -2.93 -45.90
C CYS A 923 28.26 -2.06 -45.08
N PRO A 924 28.59 -0.78 -44.78
CA PRO A 924 27.75 0.10 -43.94
C PRO A 924 26.33 0.22 -44.47
N ALA A 925 26.11 0.24 -45.78
CA ALA A 925 24.79 0.33 -46.38
C ALA A 925 23.92 -0.91 -46.13
N ASP A 926 24.52 -2.11 -46.26
CA ASP A 926 23.84 -3.38 -46.01
C ASP A 926 23.52 -3.55 -44.51
N ALA A 927 24.44 -3.18 -43.62
CA ALA A 927 24.23 -3.23 -42.19
C ALA A 927 23.11 -2.26 -41.73
N GLU A 928 23.10 -1.04 -42.27
CA GLU A 928 22.07 -0.06 -42.00
C GLU A 928 20.70 -0.51 -42.51
N LEU A 929 20.63 -1.04 -43.74
CA LEU A 929 19.40 -1.61 -44.27
C LEU A 929 18.79 -2.66 -43.34
N LEU A 930 19.60 -3.62 -42.87
CA LEU A 930 19.12 -4.68 -41.98
C LEU A 930 18.65 -4.14 -40.62
N ARG A 931 19.38 -3.15 -40.06
CA ARG A 931 18.96 -2.49 -38.81
C ARG A 931 17.64 -1.77 -38.93
N GLU A 932 17.48 -0.96 -39.98
CA GLU A 932 16.26 -0.20 -40.22
C GLU A 932 15.07 -1.11 -40.54
N ALA A 933 15.28 -2.13 -41.40
CA ALA A 933 14.25 -3.13 -41.68
C ALA A 933 13.82 -3.86 -40.38
N TYR A 934 14.78 -4.29 -39.58
CA TYR A 934 14.49 -4.99 -38.33
C TYR A 934 13.70 -4.13 -37.36
N LYS A 935 14.09 -2.86 -37.17
CA LYS A 935 13.35 -1.90 -36.30
C LYS A 935 11.95 -1.62 -36.85
N ALA A 936 11.81 -1.40 -38.17
CA ALA A 936 10.54 -1.13 -38.81
C ALA A 936 9.57 -2.29 -38.64
N TYR A 937 10.00 -3.53 -38.92
CA TYR A 937 9.17 -4.72 -38.74
C TYR A 937 8.75 -4.96 -37.31
N ARG A 938 9.67 -4.79 -36.38
CA ARG A 938 9.35 -4.93 -34.94
C ARG A 938 8.42 -3.85 -34.44
N SER A 939 8.61 -2.59 -34.85
CA SER A 939 7.72 -1.48 -34.49
C SER A 939 6.30 -1.74 -35.00
N LEU A 940 6.18 -2.22 -36.23
CA LEU A 940 4.89 -2.59 -36.80
C LEU A 940 4.26 -3.78 -36.05
N GLY A 941 5.06 -4.80 -35.73
CA GLY A 941 4.61 -5.95 -34.93
C GLY A 941 4.13 -5.59 -33.52
N HIS A 942 4.81 -4.65 -32.84
CA HIS A 942 4.36 -4.12 -31.55
C HIS A 942 3.01 -3.39 -31.67
N ARG A 943 2.87 -2.52 -32.69
CA ARG A 943 1.62 -1.80 -32.95
C ARG A 943 0.47 -2.75 -33.21
N LEU A 944 0.70 -3.80 -34.03
CA LEU A 944 -0.30 -4.84 -34.30
C LEU A 944 -0.68 -5.62 -33.03
N SER A 945 0.32 -5.99 -32.21
CA SER A 945 0.06 -6.65 -30.91
C SER A 945 -0.76 -5.79 -29.97
N LEU A 946 -0.50 -4.49 -29.88
CA LEU A 946 -1.29 -3.54 -29.08
C LEU A 946 -2.72 -3.33 -29.62
N GLN A 947 -2.96 -3.67 -30.90
CA GLN A 947 -4.29 -3.68 -31.52
C GLN A 947 -4.96 -5.07 -31.51
N GLU A 948 -4.31 -6.08 -30.92
CA GLU A 948 -4.73 -7.49 -30.95
C GLU A 948 -4.90 -8.04 -32.39
N GLN A 949 -4.05 -7.55 -33.29
CA GLN A 949 -4.02 -7.99 -34.70
C GLN A 949 -2.88 -8.98 -34.91
N SER A 950 -3.05 -9.84 -35.92
CA SER A 950 -2.00 -10.79 -36.34
C SER A 950 -0.83 -10.06 -37.03
N ASN A 951 0.36 -10.69 -37.01
CA ASN A 951 1.53 -10.18 -37.73
C ASN A 951 1.44 -10.31 -39.27
N VAL A 952 0.24 -10.27 -39.82
CA VAL A 952 -0.05 -10.35 -41.25
C VAL A 952 -0.57 -9.00 -41.71
N ILE A 953 0.11 -8.41 -42.68
CA ILE A 953 -0.20 -7.08 -43.24
C ILE A 953 -0.51 -7.17 -44.73
N SER A 954 -0.95 -6.05 -45.32
CA SER A 954 -1.10 -5.93 -46.76
C SER A 954 0.25 -6.09 -47.48
N ASP A 955 0.31 -6.76 -48.64
CA ASP A 955 1.54 -6.93 -49.42
C ASP A 955 2.14 -5.61 -49.90
N GLN A 956 1.38 -4.55 -49.92
CA GLN A 956 1.88 -3.21 -50.31
C GLN A 956 2.69 -2.54 -49.19
N GLU A 957 2.47 -2.93 -47.95
CA GLU A 957 3.13 -2.31 -46.79
C GLU A 957 4.59 -2.76 -46.73
N LEU A 958 5.53 -1.81 -46.61
CA LEU A 958 6.98 -2.02 -46.54
C LEU A 958 7.55 -2.81 -47.73
N ARG A 959 6.93 -2.81 -48.91
CA ARG A 959 7.28 -3.65 -50.06
C ARG A 959 8.72 -3.42 -50.56
N GLU A 960 9.15 -2.16 -50.66
CA GLU A 960 10.50 -1.81 -51.10
C GLU A 960 11.55 -2.37 -50.14
N LEU A 961 11.36 -2.11 -48.83
CA LEU A 961 12.27 -2.54 -47.77
C LEU A 961 12.38 -4.08 -47.71
N ARG A 962 11.28 -4.80 -47.90
CA ARG A 962 11.27 -6.27 -47.97
C ARG A 962 12.05 -6.81 -49.17
N ALA A 963 11.88 -6.17 -50.32
CA ALA A 963 12.58 -6.55 -51.53
C ALA A 963 14.07 -6.36 -51.41
N GLU A 964 14.51 -5.28 -50.76
CA GLU A 964 15.95 -5.01 -50.49
C GLU A 964 16.55 -6.05 -49.53
N VAL A 965 15.84 -6.38 -48.42
CA VAL A 965 16.27 -7.44 -47.51
C VAL A 965 16.33 -8.80 -48.19
N ALA A 966 15.36 -9.14 -49.06
CA ALA A 966 15.37 -10.38 -49.82
C ALA A 966 16.52 -10.44 -50.81
N SER A 967 16.83 -9.32 -51.47
CA SER A 967 17.98 -9.21 -52.36
C SER A 967 19.31 -9.40 -51.64
N LEU A 968 19.45 -8.83 -50.46
CA LEU A 968 20.65 -9.02 -49.61
C LEU A 968 20.78 -10.48 -49.15
N TRP A 969 19.67 -11.10 -48.76
CA TRP A 969 19.66 -12.53 -48.44
C TRP A 969 20.19 -13.36 -49.58
N ASP A 970 19.70 -13.16 -50.80
CA ASP A 970 20.17 -13.90 -51.99
C ASP A 970 21.67 -13.70 -52.22
N ARG A 971 22.18 -12.48 -52.09
CA ARG A 971 23.61 -12.19 -52.22
C ARG A 971 24.49 -12.92 -51.21
N VAL A 972 24.05 -13.12 -50.01
CA VAL A 972 24.84 -13.73 -48.92
C VAL A 972 24.63 -15.24 -48.87
N MET A 973 23.41 -15.73 -49.10
CA MET A 973 23.00 -17.11 -48.82
C MET A 973 22.93 -17.97 -50.07
N GLU A 974 22.79 -17.41 -51.30
CA GLU A 974 22.65 -18.16 -52.54
C GLU A 974 23.84 -18.06 -53.48
N THR A 975 24.74 -17.10 -53.28
CA THR A 975 26.04 -17.03 -53.97
C THR A 975 27.15 -17.72 -53.13
#